data_7577296d7ae2d5ac5f0abfad07e6e74b
#
_entry.id   7577296d7ae2d5ac5f0abfad07e6e74b
#
_cell.length_a   1.000
_cell.length_b   1.000
_cell.length_c   1.000
_cell.angle_alpha   90.00
_cell.angle_beta   90.00
_cell.angle_gamma   90.00
#
_symmetry.space_group_name_H-M   'P 1'
#
loop_
_entity.id
_entity.type
_entity.pdbx_description
1 polymer ?
#
loop_
_entity_poly.entity_id
_entity_poly.type
_entity_poly.pdbx_seq_one_letter_code
_entity_poly.pdbx_strand_id
1 'polypeptide(L)'
;MLTSFILTALAGALTLCRAQNSSAGLDFGPIDFASYNNYVYRDNITACQIVISDSSSPYAPARFVTAFPNGNTGAAVYFIPRNTTANSNSTLGVTLDPTSVKSYLASIDNQTGIQGDVSVSGDLEFGVTLIGGVRTVRDYVESGGTVFHTIFNYTLGYHDNSTVVLVRHWINGTTVQYFSWQATSNGVFNVTPNANVTLPPNITLTRPDQATNATLRFTSSYNFTTTTPSTPSVPLEGLGKESLFLTSNTTNGTSALSDVLAAIQNNGSAIADQTAFLAYSTKFLAGGWRFLTYFGRDTMLALRLLLPVISQTSAEAILGAVLERTNDTGTLCHEETIGDYASFVNMGNNQSELGNTPFYSYVMLDTDFLLLPVLADYFTAYPQGTNRSTDFLATQSTLKNGTFRELLLKNVDHVMNLSIAFANDPKKENLVPIRDPTVGDWRDSNTGLGYGIYPFDVECALIPSALRAIATLTEAGILPSNYSNASTYASVWETNASPFFQVSISASAAQSSLTNYVQAANLSESLLYGAGSLNNTQTVSTNGSYGWSDAGQIIGGDSSGSSGNSSNSNSTFYALSLKADGSPVEVLHSDLGFVLLYANNVSQSIMQAVIEALQPYPRGLLTNVGMIVANAAYDTNTTNIETFNNLQYHGTVSWSWQQGLMAAGLSRQLGLCGLSNTAQLETVVPGDKPAWCNDTTLLTSLTQAQIRLWDSIAGSAPALYTEVLSPVFSTANGTFSIGDLGAISPTGTEGDAIQLWSYGFLAQVDPRTGKPVAQGFP
;
A
#
# COMPACT_ATOMS: atom_id res chain seq x y z
N MET A 1 50.48 -10.15 15.37
CA MET A 1 50.01 -10.87 14.17
C MET A 1 48.53 -11.28 14.28
N LEU A 2 47.69 -10.38 14.76
CA LEU A 2 46.23 -10.63 14.88
C LEU A 2 45.41 -9.39 14.51
N THR A 3 46.01 -8.40 13.90
CA THR A 3 45.37 -7.14 13.48
C THR A 3 45.30 -6.98 11.95
N SER A 4 45.65 -8.01 11.19
CA SER A 4 45.72 -7.93 9.72
C SER A 4 44.70 -8.80 9.00
N PHE A 5 43.81 -9.50 9.69
CA PHE A 5 42.81 -10.39 9.08
C PHE A 5 41.38 -9.85 9.07
N ILE A 6 41.11 -8.75 9.76
CA ILE A 6 39.74 -8.14 9.79
C ILE A 6 39.56 -7.07 8.71
N LEU A 7 40.64 -6.55 8.12
CA LEU A 7 40.53 -5.56 7.03
C LEU A 7 40.38 -6.13 5.63
N THR A 8 40.55 -7.43 5.44
CA THR A 8 40.45 -8.06 4.11
C THR A 8 39.08 -8.65 3.81
N ALA A 9 38.22 -8.84 4.81
CA ALA A 9 36.85 -9.31 4.62
C ALA A 9 35.84 -8.17 4.35
N LEU A 10 36.18 -6.93 4.74
CA LEU A 10 35.36 -5.76 4.41
C LEU A 10 35.67 -5.14 3.03
N ALA A 11 36.79 -5.50 2.42
CA ALA A 11 37.16 -4.99 1.10
C ALA A 11 36.60 -5.81 -0.07
N GLY A 12 36.01 -6.98 0.20
CA GLY A 12 35.41 -7.87 -0.82
C GLY A 12 33.94 -7.57 -1.15
N ALA A 13 33.26 -6.81 -0.30
CA ALA A 13 31.85 -6.43 -0.51
C ALA A 13 31.66 -5.06 -1.18
N LEU A 14 32.74 -4.34 -1.46
CA LEU A 14 32.73 -2.95 -1.96
C LEU A 14 32.99 -2.82 -3.47
N THR A 15 32.93 -3.89 -4.26
CA THR A 15 33.32 -3.80 -5.68
C THR A 15 32.25 -4.32 -6.64
N LEU A 16 30.98 -3.99 -6.41
CA LEU A 16 29.94 -4.10 -7.44
C LEU A 16 28.99 -2.89 -7.43
N CYS A 17 29.47 -1.72 -6.99
CA CYS A 17 28.84 -0.47 -7.44
C CYS A 17 29.22 -0.26 -8.90
N ARG A 18 28.33 -0.65 -9.80
CA ARG A 18 28.37 -0.21 -11.19
C ARG A 18 28.34 1.31 -11.12
N ALA A 19 29.43 1.97 -11.54
CA ALA A 19 29.41 3.38 -11.85
C ALA A 19 28.38 3.57 -12.96
N GLN A 20 27.12 3.85 -12.60
CA GLN A 20 26.19 4.44 -13.54
C GLN A 20 26.78 5.78 -13.91
N ASN A 21 27.17 5.91 -15.19
CA ASN A 21 27.47 7.21 -15.74
C ASN A 21 26.33 8.13 -15.34
N SER A 22 26.64 9.28 -14.74
CA SER A 22 25.70 10.34 -14.41
C SER A 22 25.08 10.85 -15.71
N SER A 23 24.12 10.12 -16.26
CA SER A 23 23.25 10.64 -17.30
C SER A 23 22.34 11.68 -16.63
N ALA A 24 22.42 12.92 -17.05
CA ALA A 24 21.40 13.89 -16.73
C ALA A 24 20.04 13.29 -17.14
N GLY A 25 19.04 13.34 -16.23
CA GLY A 25 17.72 12.84 -16.53
C GLY A 25 17.12 11.97 -15.42
N LEU A 26 15.85 11.65 -15.58
CA LEU A 26 15.07 10.86 -14.65
C LEU A 26 15.45 9.37 -14.67
N ASP A 27 15.33 8.69 -13.53
CA ASP A 27 15.45 7.24 -13.42
C ASP A 27 14.24 6.57 -14.07
N PHE A 28 13.04 7.06 -13.78
CA PHE A 28 11.79 6.66 -14.44
C PHE A 28 10.70 7.74 -14.33
N GLY A 29 9.68 7.62 -15.19
CA GLY A 29 8.50 8.47 -15.26
C GLY A 29 8.29 9.07 -16.66
N PRO A 30 7.14 9.71 -16.92
CA PRO A 30 6.07 9.89 -15.94
C PRO A 30 5.33 8.58 -15.64
N ILE A 31 4.88 8.45 -14.39
CA ILE A 31 3.82 7.56 -14.00
C ILE A 31 2.59 8.44 -13.88
N ASP A 32 1.73 8.37 -14.89
CA ASP A 32 0.49 9.13 -14.90
C ASP A 32 -0.53 8.39 -14.05
N PHE A 33 -0.92 9.01 -12.95
CA PHE A 33 -2.02 8.52 -12.15
C PHE A 33 -3.04 9.64 -12.00
N ALA A 34 -4.18 9.45 -12.64
CA ALA A 34 -5.30 10.38 -12.67
C ALA A 34 -4.90 11.77 -13.21
N SER A 35 -4.81 12.78 -12.35
CA SER A 35 -4.40 14.15 -12.71
C SER A 35 -2.96 14.49 -12.34
N TYR A 36 -2.19 13.48 -11.90
CA TYR A 36 -0.83 13.66 -11.40
C TYR A 36 0.20 12.94 -12.25
N ASN A 37 1.26 13.64 -12.61
CA ASN A 37 2.45 13.10 -13.25
C ASN A 37 3.53 12.90 -12.19
N ASN A 38 3.96 11.65 -12.00
CA ASN A 38 4.97 11.28 -11.02
C ASN A 38 6.27 10.93 -11.73
N TYR A 39 7.36 11.51 -11.27
CA TYR A 39 8.71 11.29 -11.78
C TYR A 39 9.63 10.91 -10.64
N VAL A 40 10.60 10.05 -10.90
CA VAL A 40 11.65 9.74 -9.94
C VAL A 40 13.01 10.00 -10.54
N TYR A 41 13.82 10.73 -9.79
CA TYR A 41 15.24 10.90 -10.01
C TYR A 41 16.01 10.12 -8.96
N ARG A 42 17.02 9.38 -9.39
CA ARG A 42 17.94 8.68 -8.50
C ARG A 42 19.33 8.58 -9.13
N ASP A 43 20.34 8.91 -8.35
CA ASP A 43 21.75 8.65 -8.65
C ASP A 43 22.47 8.17 -7.37
N ASN A 44 23.81 8.15 -7.40
CA ASN A 44 24.62 7.77 -6.24
C ASN A 44 24.71 8.84 -5.14
N ILE A 45 24.07 9.98 -5.33
CA ILE A 45 24.12 11.13 -4.40
C ILE A 45 22.75 11.32 -3.74
N THR A 46 21.68 11.29 -4.50
CA THR A 46 20.32 11.60 -4.03
C THR A 46 19.26 10.78 -4.76
N ALA A 47 18.13 10.63 -4.09
CA ALA A 47 16.89 10.14 -4.69
C ALA A 47 15.78 11.13 -4.37
N CYS A 48 14.89 11.39 -5.34
CA CYS A 48 13.77 12.31 -5.17
C CYS A 48 12.59 11.90 -6.05
N GLN A 49 11.40 11.90 -5.48
CA GLN A 49 10.16 11.90 -6.25
C GLN A 49 9.73 13.33 -6.54
N ILE A 50 9.28 13.58 -7.76
CA ILE A 50 8.69 14.84 -8.21
C ILE A 50 7.26 14.56 -8.64
N VAL A 51 6.29 15.31 -8.11
CA VAL A 51 4.88 15.20 -8.50
C VAL A 51 4.41 16.53 -9.07
N ILE A 52 3.78 16.49 -10.23
CA ILE A 52 3.21 17.67 -10.88
C ILE A 52 1.76 17.39 -11.23
N SER A 53 0.89 18.33 -10.97
CA SER A 53 -0.49 18.31 -11.43
C SER A 53 -0.90 19.62 -12.08
N ASP A 54 -1.80 19.51 -13.05
CA ASP A 54 -2.53 20.61 -13.62
C ASP A 54 -3.81 20.91 -12.81
N SER A 55 -4.40 22.09 -12.99
CA SER A 55 -5.68 22.44 -12.37
C SER A 55 -6.87 21.85 -13.13
N SER A 56 -6.90 20.52 -13.31
CA SER A 56 -7.94 19.80 -14.06
C SER A 56 -9.18 19.47 -13.22
N SER A 57 -9.08 19.54 -11.91
CA SER A 57 -10.15 19.23 -10.95
C SER A 57 -10.22 20.27 -9.85
N PRO A 58 -11.42 20.62 -9.32
CA PRO A 58 -11.54 21.52 -8.17
C PRO A 58 -10.90 20.95 -6.89
N TYR A 59 -10.68 19.64 -6.81
CA TYR A 59 -10.06 18.95 -5.66
C TYR A 59 -8.58 18.62 -5.90
N ALA A 60 -8.08 18.77 -7.13
CA ALA A 60 -6.70 18.54 -7.51
C ALA A 60 -6.11 19.86 -8.10
N PRO A 61 -5.69 20.81 -7.26
CA PRO A 61 -5.12 22.07 -7.73
C PRO A 61 -3.78 21.84 -8.41
N ALA A 62 -3.42 22.74 -9.33
CA ALA A 62 -2.10 22.74 -9.93
C ALA A 62 -1.04 22.86 -8.83
N ARG A 63 -0.07 21.96 -8.82
CA ARG A 63 0.98 21.96 -7.80
C ARG A 63 2.26 21.29 -8.29
N PHE A 64 3.32 21.57 -7.55
CA PHE A 64 4.63 20.95 -7.68
C PHE A 64 5.07 20.41 -6.32
N VAL A 65 5.47 19.15 -6.27
CA VAL A 65 5.95 18.50 -5.03
C VAL A 65 7.31 17.88 -5.29
N THR A 66 8.23 18.02 -4.34
CA THR A 66 9.46 17.23 -4.25
C THR A 66 9.50 16.47 -2.94
N ALA A 67 9.93 15.22 -2.96
CA ALA A 67 10.04 14.39 -1.77
C ALA A 67 11.31 13.54 -1.80
N PHE A 68 12.13 13.67 -0.77
CA PHE A 68 13.42 12.98 -0.62
C PHE A 68 13.33 11.87 0.42
N PRO A 69 13.54 10.60 0.04
CA PRO A 69 13.58 9.49 0.99
C PRO A 69 14.68 9.65 2.05
N ASN A 70 15.87 10.03 1.62
CA ASN A 70 17.05 10.05 2.47
C ASN A 70 16.97 11.00 3.66
N GLY A 71 16.29 12.12 3.48
CA GLY A 71 16.16 13.11 4.54
C GLY A 71 14.77 13.17 5.13
N ASN A 72 13.84 12.41 4.60
CA ASN A 72 12.42 12.61 4.86
C ASN A 72 12.02 14.09 4.73
N THR A 73 12.57 14.75 3.70
CA THR A 73 12.38 16.17 3.41
C THR A 73 11.53 16.33 2.17
N GLY A 74 10.81 17.43 2.08
CA GLY A 74 10.00 17.72 0.90
C GLY A 74 9.59 19.17 0.82
N ALA A 75 9.04 19.51 -0.34
CA ALA A 75 8.40 20.79 -0.58
C ALA A 75 7.14 20.58 -1.42
N ALA A 76 6.10 21.35 -1.15
CA ALA A 76 4.91 21.41 -1.98
C ALA A 76 4.56 22.88 -2.27
N VAL A 77 4.34 23.19 -3.52
CA VAL A 77 3.95 24.53 -3.99
C VAL A 77 2.66 24.42 -4.78
N TYR A 78 1.66 25.16 -4.36
CA TYR A 78 0.37 25.26 -5.05
C TYR A 78 0.38 26.50 -5.97
N PHE A 79 -0.13 26.33 -7.17
CA PHE A 79 -0.21 27.40 -8.16
C PHE A 79 -1.65 27.87 -8.32
N ILE A 80 -1.86 29.18 -8.11
CA ILE A 80 -3.15 29.84 -8.30
C ILE A 80 -3.09 30.64 -9.59
N PRO A 81 -3.89 30.31 -10.63
CA PRO A 81 -3.93 31.09 -11.88
C PRO A 81 -4.36 32.52 -11.63
N ARG A 82 -3.66 33.48 -12.26
CA ARG A 82 -4.02 34.89 -12.26
C ARG A 82 -4.61 35.31 -13.62
N ASN A 83 -5.44 36.36 -13.63
CA ASN A 83 -6.06 36.88 -14.86
C ASN A 83 -6.97 35.91 -15.61
N THR A 84 -7.61 34.97 -14.92
CA THR A 84 -8.73 34.26 -15.50
C THR A 84 -9.91 35.22 -15.56
N THR A 85 -10.32 35.65 -16.76
CA THR A 85 -11.64 36.22 -16.93
C THR A 85 -12.68 35.21 -16.48
N ALA A 86 -13.72 35.65 -15.79
CA ALA A 86 -14.69 34.80 -15.07
C ALA A 86 -15.40 33.70 -15.89
N ASN A 87 -15.08 33.55 -17.16
CA ASN A 87 -15.64 32.58 -18.11
C ASN A 87 -14.58 31.73 -18.84
N SER A 88 -13.30 31.83 -18.50
CA SER A 88 -12.29 30.95 -19.10
C SER A 88 -11.97 29.79 -18.16
N ASN A 89 -12.33 28.58 -18.51
CA ASN A 89 -11.75 27.34 -17.99
C ASN A 89 -10.26 27.25 -18.40
N SER A 90 -9.47 28.29 -18.16
CA SER A 90 -8.05 28.26 -18.47
C SER A 90 -7.35 27.42 -17.41
N THR A 91 -7.12 26.16 -17.73
CA THR A 91 -6.24 25.28 -16.97
C THR A 91 -4.83 25.86 -17.02
N LEU A 92 -4.21 25.99 -15.84
CA LEU A 92 -2.80 26.32 -15.75
C LEU A 92 -1.99 25.06 -16.07
N GLY A 93 -1.34 25.02 -17.23
CA GLY A 93 -0.44 23.93 -17.58
C GLY A 93 0.90 24.10 -16.86
N VAL A 94 1.32 23.03 -16.19
CA VAL A 94 2.62 22.91 -15.51
C VAL A 94 3.29 21.63 -16.00
N THR A 95 4.45 21.73 -16.64
CA THR A 95 5.16 20.58 -17.20
C THR A 95 6.63 20.58 -16.83
N LEU A 96 7.16 19.41 -16.44
CA LEU A 96 8.58 19.19 -16.19
C LEU A 96 9.32 18.96 -17.51
N ASP A 97 10.52 19.51 -17.63
CA ASP A 97 11.49 19.00 -18.61
C ASP A 97 12.29 17.86 -17.97
N PRO A 98 11.98 16.60 -18.31
CA PRO A 98 12.62 15.43 -17.69
C PRO A 98 14.13 15.38 -17.89
N THR A 99 14.62 15.98 -18.98
CA THR A 99 16.05 15.96 -19.34
C THR A 99 16.86 16.98 -18.57
N SER A 100 16.20 17.95 -17.95
CA SER A 100 16.84 19.01 -17.15
C SER A 100 17.13 18.58 -15.71
N VAL A 101 16.47 17.50 -15.23
CA VAL A 101 16.57 17.04 -13.84
C VAL A 101 17.93 16.45 -13.57
N LYS A 102 18.57 16.90 -12.50
CA LYS A 102 19.88 16.42 -12.06
C LYS A 102 20.10 16.66 -10.58
N SER A 103 21.07 15.97 -9.99
CA SER A 103 21.51 16.26 -8.62
C SER A 103 22.04 17.68 -8.50
N TYR A 104 21.83 18.25 -7.32
CA TYR A 104 22.31 19.56 -6.91
C TYR A 104 23.21 19.42 -5.69
N LEU A 105 24.44 19.92 -5.80
CA LEU A 105 25.41 19.99 -4.73
C LEU A 105 25.91 21.42 -4.58
N ALA A 106 25.89 21.96 -3.37
CA ALA A 106 26.50 23.22 -3.08
C ALA A 106 27.46 23.08 -1.89
N SER A 107 28.68 23.58 -2.06
CA SER A 107 29.68 23.62 -0.98
C SER A 107 29.30 24.56 0.16
N ILE A 108 28.46 25.56 -0.12
CA ILE A 108 27.88 26.43 0.91
C ILE A 108 26.84 25.58 1.65
N ASP A 109 27.03 25.47 2.96
CA ASP A 109 26.18 24.71 3.88
C ASP A 109 26.03 23.20 3.57
N ASN A 110 26.93 22.62 2.77
CA ASN A 110 26.89 21.19 2.40
C ASN A 110 25.51 20.74 1.90
N GLN A 111 24.92 21.50 0.98
CA GLN A 111 23.58 21.21 0.46
C GLN A 111 23.61 20.05 -0.51
N THR A 112 22.65 19.15 -0.36
CA THR A 112 22.36 18.05 -1.29
C THR A 112 20.89 18.14 -1.73
N GLY A 113 20.59 17.90 -2.99
CA GLY A 113 19.24 17.94 -3.51
C GLY A 113 19.16 17.72 -5.01
N ILE A 114 18.12 18.26 -5.63
CA ILE A 114 17.90 18.24 -7.08
C ILE A 114 17.61 19.63 -7.62
N GLN A 115 17.82 19.78 -8.92
CA GLN A 115 17.34 20.91 -9.70
C GLN A 115 16.78 20.41 -11.03
N GLY A 116 15.89 21.20 -11.63
CA GLY A 116 15.32 20.94 -12.94
C GLY A 116 14.51 22.13 -13.44
N ASP A 117 14.01 22.03 -14.66
CA ASP A 117 13.25 23.11 -15.30
C ASP A 117 11.78 22.72 -15.48
N VAL A 118 10.88 23.64 -15.17
CA VAL A 118 9.43 23.53 -15.29
C VAL A 118 8.91 24.61 -16.22
N SER A 119 8.05 24.24 -17.15
CA SER A 119 7.32 25.18 -18.03
C SER A 119 5.95 25.47 -17.46
N VAL A 120 5.56 26.76 -17.46
CA VAL A 120 4.28 27.23 -16.94
C VAL A 120 3.54 28.04 -18.01
N SER A 121 2.28 27.71 -18.31
CA SER A 121 1.50 28.27 -19.40
C SER A 121 0.74 29.57 -19.05
N GLY A 122 0.74 30.01 -17.80
CA GLY A 122 -0.04 31.15 -17.32
C GLY A 122 0.69 32.03 -16.31
N ASP A 123 0.15 33.23 -16.09
CA ASP A 123 0.52 34.04 -14.93
C ASP A 123 -0.07 33.41 -13.68
N LEU A 124 0.66 33.36 -12.58
CA LEU A 124 0.24 32.70 -11.38
C LEU A 124 0.66 33.42 -10.09
N GLU A 125 -0.01 33.06 -9.02
CA GLU A 125 0.40 33.32 -7.67
C GLU A 125 0.82 31.98 -7.04
N PHE A 126 1.96 31.96 -6.35
CA PHE A 126 2.30 30.85 -5.49
C PHE A 126 1.39 30.93 -4.26
N GLY A 127 0.47 30.00 -4.17
CA GLY A 127 -0.41 29.88 -3.04
C GLY A 127 0.32 29.35 -1.82
N VAL A 128 -0.16 28.25 -1.25
CA VAL A 128 0.54 27.61 -0.15
C VAL A 128 1.86 27.05 -0.66
N THR A 129 2.95 27.42 0.02
CA THR A 129 4.28 26.84 -0.18
C THR A 129 4.70 26.20 1.14
N LEU A 130 4.91 24.89 1.12
CA LEU A 130 5.32 24.11 2.26
C LEU A 130 6.73 23.57 2.05
N ILE A 131 7.58 23.74 3.05
CA ILE A 131 8.93 23.16 3.07
C ILE A 131 9.10 22.48 4.41
N GLY A 132 9.30 21.17 4.43
CA GLY A 132 9.36 20.46 5.72
C GLY A 132 9.68 19.00 5.58
N GLY A 133 9.49 18.24 6.65
CA GLY A 133 9.45 16.80 6.60
C GLY A 133 8.30 16.32 5.70
N VAL A 134 8.51 15.22 4.98
CA VAL A 134 7.51 14.69 4.04
C VAL A 134 6.17 14.45 4.75
N ARG A 135 6.19 13.87 5.94
CA ARG A 135 4.98 13.65 6.74
C ARG A 135 4.23 14.94 7.04
N THR A 136 4.94 16.03 7.34
CA THR A 136 4.33 17.33 7.60
C THR A 136 3.64 17.89 6.37
N VAL A 137 4.28 17.73 5.20
CA VAL A 137 3.70 18.15 3.91
C VAL A 137 2.44 17.34 3.60
N ARG A 138 2.47 16.01 3.81
CA ARG A 138 1.32 15.14 3.63
C ARG A 138 0.14 15.55 4.50
N ASP A 139 0.35 15.64 5.80
CA ASP A 139 -0.72 15.90 6.77
C ASP A 139 -1.34 17.29 6.56
N TYR A 140 -0.55 18.26 6.10
CA TYR A 140 -1.08 19.56 5.70
C TYR A 140 -2.01 19.45 4.47
N VAL A 141 -1.58 18.72 3.45
CA VAL A 141 -2.37 18.51 2.23
C VAL A 141 -3.68 17.80 2.53
N GLU A 142 -3.66 16.79 3.39
CA GLU A 142 -4.83 15.98 3.76
C GLU A 142 -5.80 16.70 4.68
N SER A 143 -5.29 17.41 5.70
CA SER A 143 -6.13 18.01 6.75
C SER A 143 -6.47 19.48 6.52
N GLY A 144 -5.83 20.15 5.58
CA GLY A 144 -5.92 21.61 5.41
C GLY A 144 -5.43 22.37 6.65
N GLY A 145 -4.53 21.76 7.42
CA GLY A 145 -4.35 22.01 8.84
C GLY A 145 -3.71 23.33 9.18
N THR A 146 -4.47 24.21 9.80
CA THR A 146 -3.95 25.38 10.52
C THR A 146 -3.01 25.02 11.67
N VAL A 147 -3.06 23.80 12.18
CA VAL A 147 -2.22 23.29 13.28
C VAL A 147 -0.74 23.31 12.90
N PHE A 148 -0.41 23.05 11.64
CA PHE A 148 0.97 22.98 11.18
C PHE A 148 1.63 24.34 10.90
N HIS A 149 0.89 25.42 10.89
CA HIS A 149 1.47 26.77 10.69
C HIS A 149 2.52 27.13 11.77
N THR A 150 2.43 26.52 12.95
CA THR A 150 3.38 26.78 14.04
C THR A 150 4.76 26.17 13.78
N ILE A 151 4.85 25.14 12.94
CA ILE A 151 6.10 24.46 12.60
C ILE A 151 6.70 24.93 11.26
N PHE A 152 5.94 25.69 10.45
CA PHE A 152 6.42 26.27 9.21
C PHE A 152 6.91 27.71 9.41
N ASN A 153 8.17 27.86 9.77
CA ASN A 153 8.83 29.15 9.84
C ASN A 153 9.66 29.37 8.56
N TYR A 154 9.24 30.31 7.74
CA TYR A 154 9.93 30.63 6.49
C TYR A 154 10.85 31.83 6.69
N THR A 155 12.04 31.72 6.13
CA THR A 155 12.91 32.86 5.90
C THR A 155 13.03 33.09 4.41
N LEU A 156 12.73 34.29 3.96
CA LEU A 156 13.03 34.71 2.61
C LEU A 156 14.54 34.97 2.52
N GLY A 157 15.28 34.01 1.91
CA GLY A 157 16.74 34.09 1.86
C GLY A 157 17.23 35.15 0.88
N TYR A 158 16.81 35.03 -0.37
CA TYR A 158 17.15 35.97 -1.45
C TYR A 158 15.96 36.11 -2.40
N HIS A 159 15.75 37.31 -2.91
CA HIS A 159 14.79 37.51 -4.00
C HIS A 159 15.13 38.72 -4.84
N ASP A 160 14.80 38.63 -6.12
CA ASP A 160 14.75 39.69 -7.09
C ASP A 160 13.66 39.40 -8.14
N ASN A 161 13.65 40.11 -9.25
CA ASN A 161 12.66 39.87 -10.31
C ASN A 161 12.84 38.52 -11.05
N SER A 162 13.95 37.84 -10.87
CA SER A 162 14.27 36.60 -11.56
C SER A 162 14.37 35.38 -10.63
N THR A 163 14.58 35.59 -9.34
CA THR A 163 14.92 34.53 -8.41
C THR A 163 14.24 34.73 -7.07
N VAL A 164 13.75 33.63 -6.50
CA VAL A 164 13.20 33.56 -5.13
C VAL A 164 13.79 32.37 -4.43
N VAL A 165 14.37 32.58 -3.23
CA VAL A 165 14.92 31.53 -2.38
C VAL A 165 14.20 31.54 -1.04
N LEU A 166 13.59 30.45 -0.68
CA LEU A 166 12.96 30.20 0.61
C LEU A 166 13.87 29.30 1.44
N VAL A 167 14.05 29.64 2.70
CA VAL A 167 14.87 28.88 3.64
C VAL A 167 14.03 28.54 4.86
N ARG A 168 14.14 27.30 5.32
CA ARG A 168 13.48 26.87 6.54
C ARG A 168 14.46 26.11 7.46
N HIS A 169 14.54 26.55 8.70
CA HIS A 169 15.22 25.79 9.74
C HIS A 169 14.23 24.82 10.40
N TRP A 170 14.63 23.57 10.54
CA TRP A 170 13.85 22.60 11.28
C TRP A 170 13.78 22.92 12.75
N ILE A 171 12.83 22.31 13.45
CA ILE A 171 12.67 22.46 14.92
C ILE A 171 13.95 22.05 15.65
N ASN A 172 14.69 21.05 15.13
CA ASN A 172 15.97 20.61 15.71
C ASN A 172 17.10 21.68 15.67
N GLY A 173 16.90 22.77 14.93
CA GLY A 173 17.85 23.87 14.82
C GLY A 173 19.12 23.60 14.00
N THR A 174 19.30 22.38 13.50
CA THR A 174 20.53 21.96 12.80
C THR A 174 20.31 21.66 11.33
N THR A 175 19.11 21.16 10.96
CA THR A 175 18.75 20.87 9.57
C THR A 175 18.14 22.11 8.92
N VAL A 176 18.61 22.44 7.73
CA VAL A 176 18.09 23.56 6.93
C VAL A 176 17.67 23.06 5.57
N GLN A 177 16.49 23.47 5.14
CA GLN A 177 15.97 23.23 3.79
C GLN A 177 15.97 24.51 2.98
N TYR A 178 16.26 24.34 1.70
CA TYR A 178 16.30 25.42 0.72
C TYR A 178 15.38 25.04 -0.44
N PHE A 179 14.55 25.95 -0.84
CA PHE A 179 13.71 25.81 -2.01
C PHE A 179 13.74 27.09 -2.84
N SER A 180 14.07 26.98 -4.12
CA SER A 180 14.18 28.16 -4.97
C SER A 180 13.50 28.00 -6.31
N TRP A 181 13.03 29.12 -6.83
CA TRP A 181 12.59 29.29 -8.20
C TRP A 181 13.44 30.35 -8.87
N GLN A 182 13.89 30.07 -10.09
CA GLN A 182 14.58 31.00 -10.96
C GLN A 182 13.88 31.06 -12.32
N ALA A 183 13.38 32.22 -12.72
CA ALA A 183 12.85 32.42 -14.06
C ALA A 183 14.00 32.46 -15.06
N THR A 184 14.15 31.43 -15.86
CA THR A 184 15.20 31.32 -16.88
C THR A 184 14.74 31.82 -18.23
N SER A 185 13.44 31.91 -18.46
CA SER A 185 12.83 32.48 -19.67
C SER A 185 11.42 32.97 -19.38
N ASN A 186 11.08 34.13 -19.93
CA ASN A 186 9.75 34.74 -19.98
C ASN A 186 9.00 34.77 -18.65
N GLY A 187 9.69 34.99 -17.54
CA GLY A 187 9.10 35.08 -16.20
C GLY A 187 9.66 36.23 -15.40
N VAL A 188 8.80 36.95 -14.69
CA VAL A 188 9.17 37.99 -13.75
C VAL A 188 8.47 37.79 -12.44
N PHE A 189 9.27 37.62 -11.36
CA PHE A 189 8.74 37.48 -10.01
C PHE A 189 8.48 38.86 -9.38
N ASN A 190 7.38 38.93 -8.63
CA ASN A 190 7.16 40.02 -7.67
C ASN A 190 6.92 39.33 -6.30
N VAL A 191 7.74 39.70 -5.32
CA VAL A 191 7.76 39.08 -3.99
C VAL A 191 7.43 40.14 -2.95
N THR A 192 6.44 39.86 -2.13
CA THR A 192 6.09 40.66 -0.96
C THR A 192 6.27 39.82 0.30
N PRO A 193 7.24 40.13 1.16
CA PRO A 193 7.43 39.44 2.43
C PRO A 193 6.17 39.49 3.28
N ASN A 194 5.88 38.36 3.99
CA ASN A 194 4.81 38.33 4.96
C ASN A 194 5.33 38.80 6.32
N ALA A 195 4.57 39.62 7.02
CA ALA A 195 4.90 40.04 8.38
C ALA A 195 4.84 38.89 9.40
N ASN A 196 3.99 37.91 9.11
CA ASN A 196 3.95 36.67 9.89
C ASN A 196 4.90 35.64 9.26
N VAL A 197 5.97 35.32 9.95
CA VAL A 197 7.01 34.37 9.50
C VAL A 197 6.53 32.92 9.38
N THR A 198 5.37 32.58 9.95
CA THR A 198 4.73 31.27 9.79
C THR A 198 3.93 31.13 8.51
N LEU A 199 3.75 32.24 7.77
CA LEU A 199 3.09 32.25 6.48
C LEU A 199 4.12 32.51 5.37
N PRO A 200 3.98 31.86 4.21
CA PRO A 200 4.88 32.10 3.08
C PRO A 200 4.77 33.54 2.60
N PRO A 201 5.83 34.10 1.98
CA PRO A 201 5.73 35.37 1.30
C PRO A 201 4.73 35.28 0.14
N ASN A 202 4.11 36.41 -0.21
CA ASN A 202 3.29 36.46 -1.42
C ASN A 202 4.24 36.55 -2.63
N ILE A 203 4.21 35.54 -3.50
CA ILE A 203 5.03 35.42 -4.69
C ILE A 203 4.12 35.35 -5.90
N THR A 204 4.31 36.24 -6.86
CA THR A 204 3.59 36.20 -8.12
C THR A 204 4.56 36.08 -9.28
N LEU A 205 4.17 35.34 -10.32
CA LEU A 205 4.86 35.23 -11.59
C LEU A 205 4.02 35.85 -12.67
N THR A 206 4.61 36.78 -13.43
CA THR A 206 4.03 37.39 -14.64
C THR A 206 4.89 37.05 -15.85
N ARG A 207 4.24 36.70 -16.96
CA ARG A 207 4.91 36.46 -18.24
C ARG A 207 4.88 37.77 -19.06
N PRO A 208 6.02 38.41 -19.37
CA PRO A 208 6.08 39.57 -20.23
C PRO A 208 5.51 39.29 -21.62
N ASP A 209 5.80 38.16 -22.21
CA ASP A 209 5.16 37.66 -23.44
C ASP A 209 4.07 36.63 -23.08
N GLN A 210 2.83 37.04 -23.24
CA GLN A 210 1.67 36.20 -22.92
C GLN A 210 1.45 35.04 -23.91
N ALA A 211 2.10 35.06 -25.07
CA ALA A 211 1.99 34.04 -26.10
C ALA A 211 2.92 32.83 -25.85
N THR A 212 3.94 33.01 -25.00
CA THR A 212 4.93 31.98 -24.69
C THR A 212 4.88 31.55 -23.22
N ASN A 213 5.25 30.29 -22.93
CA ASN A 213 5.35 29.82 -21.56
C ASN A 213 6.54 30.47 -20.84
N ALA A 214 6.44 30.55 -19.51
CA ALA A 214 7.60 30.84 -18.68
C ALA A 214 8.34 29.53 -18.39
N THR A 215 9.68 29.58 -18.35
CA THR A 215 10.52 28.49 -17.87
C THR A 215 11.10 28.86 -16.52
N LEU A 216 10.83 28.01 -15.53
CA LEU A 216 11.28 28.17 -14.16
C LEU A 216 12.23 27.04 -13.79
N ARG A 217 13.44 27.37 -13.36
CA ARG A 217 14.33 26.42 -12.71
C ARG A 217 13.97 26.33 -11.24
N PHE A 218 13.67 25.13 -10.77
CA PHE A 218 13.57 24.85 -9.34
C PHE A 218 14.88 24.29 -8.81
N THR A 219 15.16 24.56 -7.54
CA THR A 219 16.16 23.82 -6.75
C THR A 219 15.53 23.48 -5.41
N SER A 220 15.52 22.21 -5.07
CA SER A 220 15.08 21.70 -3.77
C SER A 220 16.25 20.99 -3.12
N SER A 221 16.70 21.45 -1.96
CA SER A 221 17.90 20.94 -1.31
C SER A 221 17.80 21.07 0.21
N TYR A 222 18.67 20.32 0.90
CA TYR A 222 18.77 20.33 2.35
C TYR A 222 20.23 20.13 2.78
N ASN A 223 20.55 20.59 4.00
CA ASN A 223 21.80 20.19 4.64
C ASN A 223 21.51 19.32 5.85
N PHE A 224 22.34 18.30 6.05
CA PHE A 224 22.40 17.55 7.28
C PHE A 224 23.73 17.80 7.98
N THR A 225 23.66 18.26 9.20
CA THR A 225 24.87 18.24 10.05
C THR A 225 25.02 16.84 10.62
N THR A 226 26.19 16.26 10.41
CA THR A 226 26.55 14.86 10.72
C THR A 226 26.60 14.53 12.22
N THR A 227 26.06 15.35 13.10
CA THR A 227 26.28 15.27 14.54
C THR A 227 25.20 14.57 15.35
N THR A 228 24.11 14.12 14.72
CA THR A 228 23.06 13.36 15.42
C THR A 228 23.00 11.91 14.92
N PRO A 229 23.05 10.91 15.82
CA PRO A 229 23.01 9.49 15.44
C PRO A 229 21.71 9.03 14.74
N SER A 230 20.67 9.87 14.74
CA SER A 230 19.33 9.55 14.22
C SER A 230 19.03 10.12 12.83
N THR A 231 19.91 10.96 12.27
CA THR A 231 19.79 11.36 10.87
C THR A 231 20.65 10.44 10.02
N PRO A 232 20.10 9.83 8.96
CA PRO A 232 20.94 9.10 8.01
C PRO A 232 21.95 10.08 7.42
N SER A 233 23.18 9.98 7.87
CA SER A 233 24.30 10.85 7.45
C SER A 233 24.87 10.45 6.09
N VAL A 234 24.31 9.42 5.47
CA VAL A 234 24.68 8.92 4.15
C VAL A 234 23.39 8.65 3.40
N PRO A 235 23.29 8.94 2.10
CA PRO A 235 22.22 8.41 1.29
C PRO A 235 22.08 6.92 1.61
N LEU A 236 20.91 6.50 2.07
CA LEU A 236 20.63 5.08 2.23
C LEU A 236 20.80 4.48 0.85
N GLU A 237 21.80 3.63 0.68
CA GLU A 237 21.99 2.92 -0.57
C GLU A 237 20.73 2.08 -0.77
N GLY A 238 19.88 2.49 -1.71
CA GLY A 238 18.74 1.71 -2.13
C GLY A 238 19.24 0.38 -2.68
N LEU A 239 18.55 -0.69 -2.37
CA LEU A 239 18.81 -1.96 -3.02
C LEU A 239 18.38 -1.82 -4.49
N GLY A 240 19.32 -1.86 -5.42
CA GLY A 240 19.00 -1.92 -6.84
C GLY A 240 18.17 -3.17 -7.15
N LYS A 241 17.40 -3.16 -8.25
CA LYS A 241 16.57 -4.32 -8.62
C LYS A 241 17.37 -5.63 -8.72
N GLU A 242 18.63 -5.55 -9.14
CA GLU A 242 19.55 -6.70 -9.24
C GLU A 242 19.90 -7.32 -7.88
N SER A 243 19.85 -6.52 -6.81
CA SER A 243 20.10 -6.98 -5.44
C SER A 243 18.79 -7.32 -4.72
N LEU A 244 17.70 -6.65 -5.09
CA LEU A 244 16.40 -6.81 -4.44
C LEU A 244 15.77 -8.17 -4.76
N PHE A 245 15.89 -8.62 -6.02
CA PHE A 245 15.25 -9.83 -6.51
C PHE A 245 16.25 -10.97 -6.74
N LEU A 246 15.74 -12.20 -6.70
CA LEU A 246 16.49 -13.39 -7.12
C LEU A 246 16.88 -13.28 -8.59
N THR A 247 18.02 -13.88 -8.95
CA THR A 247 18.43 -14.00 -10.35
C THR A 247 17.99 -15.35 -10.92
N SER A 248 17.65 -15.40 -12.19
CA SER A 248 17.20 -16.62 -12.88
C SER A 248 18.19 -17.78 -12.80
N ASN A 249 19.49 -17.50 -12.57
CA ASN A 249 20.54 -18.51 -12.45
C ASN A 249 20.63 -19.19 -11.08
N THR A 250 19.93 -18.69 -10.07
CA THR A 250 20.00 -19.19 -8.67
C THR A 250 18.88 -20.15 -8.33
N THR A 251 17.96 -20.41 -9.24
CA THR A 251 16.76 -21.18 -8.94
C THR A 251 16.79 -22.56 -9.64
N ASN A 252 16.76 -23.64 -8.86
CA ASN A 252 16.26 -24.93 -9.32
C ASN A 252 14.71 -24.93 -9.39
N GLY A 253 14.12 -23.75 -9.69
CA GLY A 253 12.70 -23.48 -9.58
C GLY A 253 11.87 -24.02 -10.75
N THR A 254 10.56 -23.92 -10.59
CA THR A 254 9.56 -24.21 -11.63
C THR A 254 9.79 -23.29 -12.84
N SER A 255 9.32 -23.69 -14.02
CA SER A 255 9.35 -22.83 -15.22
C SER A 255 8.68 -21.46 -14.97
N ALA A 256 7.57 -21.44 -14.19
CA ALA A 256 6.84 -20.23 -13.84
C ALA A 256 7.68 -19.21 -13.04
N LEU A 257 8.46 -19.66 -12.04
CA LEU A 257 9.35 -18.78 -11.29
C LEU A 257 10.47 -18.23 -12.19
N SER A 258 11.04 -19.07 -13.05
CA SER A 258 12.05 -18.63 -14.01
C SER A 258 11.51 -17.56 -14.97
N ASP A 259 10.28 -17.72 -15.45
CA ASP A 259 9.63 -16.77 -16.35
C ASP A 259 9.34 -15.44 -15.65
N VAL A 260 8.88 -15.48 -14.39
CA VAL A 260 8.66 -14.26 -13.57
C VAL A 260 9.97 -13.53 -13.32
N LEU A 261 11.02 -14.23 -12.91
CA LEU A 261 12.33 -13.60 -12.69
C LEU A 261 12.92 -13.02 -13.98
N ALA A 262 12.76 -13.71 -15.12
CA ALA A 262 13.15 -13.17 -16.41
C ALA A 262 12.35 -11.90 -16.77
N ALA A 263 11.05 -11.87 -16.48
CA ALA A 263 10.22 -10.69 -16.70
C ALA A 263 10.67 -9.50 -15.85
N ILE A 264 10.94 -9.73 -14.56
CA ILE A 264 11.45 -8.71 -13.62
C ILE A 264 12.80 -8.16 -14.13
N GLN A 265 13.70 -9.02 -14.59
CA GLN A 265 15.05 -8.61 -15.01
C GLN A 265 15.06 -7.90 -16.38
N ASN A 266 14.20 -8.31 -17.32
CA ASN A 266 14.31 -7.86 -18.71
C ASN A 266 13.38 -6.70 -19.10
N ASN A 267 12.09 -6.78 -18.79
CA ASN A 267 11.10 -5.83 -19.29
C ASN A 267 10.19 -5.21 -18.20
N GLY A 268 10.10 -5.84 -17.06
CA GLY A 268 9.48 -5.24 -15.88
C GLY A 268 10.38 -4.18 -15.25
N SER A 269 11.38 -3.71 -15.99
CA SER A 269 12.43 -2.87 -15.44
C SER A 269 11.88 -1.62 -14.77
N ALA A 270 10.92 -0.93 -15.37
CA ALA A 270 10.35 0.27 -14.76
C ALA A 270 9.64 -0.04 -13.42
N ILE A 271 8.89 -1.13 -13.34
CA ILE A 271 8.15 -1.52 -12.13
C ILE A 271 9.11 -2.08 -11.06
N ALA A 272 10.08 -2.86 -11.48
CA ALA A 272 11.14 -3.34 -10.59
C ALA A 272 12.01 -2.19 -10.06
N ASP A 273 12.28 -1.18 -10.87
CA ASP A 273 13.00 0.04 -10.46
C ASP A 273 12.16 0.90 -9.51
N GLN A 274 10.84 0.97 -9.70
CA GLN A 274 9.91 1.62 -8.75
C GLN A 274 9.94 0.91 -7.39
N THR A 275 9.91 -0.43 -7.37
CA THR A 275 10.05 -1.21 -6.14
C THR A 275 11.41 -0.96 -5.48
N ALA A 276 12.47 -0.92 -6.25
CA ALA A 276 13.83 -0.65 -5.77
C ALA A 276 13.97 0.78 -5.22
N PHE A 277 13.21 1.76 -5.72
CA PHE A 277 13.16 3.11 -5.17
C PHE A 277 12.65 3.13 -3.72
N LEU A 278 11.77 2.19 -3.35
CA LEU A 278 11.22 2.04 -2.00
C LEU A 278 12.04 1.11 -1.10
N ALA A 279 13.06 0.43 -1.63
CA ALA A 279 13.81 -0.59 -0.92
C ALA A 279 15.17 -0.08 -0.46
N TYR A 280 15.44 -0.14 0.85
CA TYR A 280 16.69 0.28 1.48
C TYR A 280 17.23 -0.82 2.39
N SER A 281 18.54 -0.84 2.59
CA SER A 281 19.21 -1.84 3.44
C SER A 281 18.76 -1.79 4.91
N THR A 282 18.12 -0.72 5.34
CA THR A 282 17.65 -0.50 6.72
C THR A 282 16.14 -0.59 6.86
N LYS A 283 15.36 -0.56 5.78
CA LYS A 283 13.90 -0.62 5.78
C LYS A 283 13.31 -0.58 4.38
N PHE A 284 12.07 -1.01 4.24
CA PHE A 284 11.19 -0.60 3.16
C PHE A 284 10.49 0.73 3.51
N LEU A 285 10.24 1.55 2.48
CA LEU A 285 9.33 2.69 2.54
C LEU A 285 7.96 2.26 2.02
N ALA A 286 6.89 2.69 2.67
CA ALA A 286 5.55 2.20 2.36
C ALA A 286 5.03 2.67 0.99
N GLY A 287 5.44 3.85 0.55
CA GLY A 287 4.99 4.37 -0.73
C GLY A 287 5.81 5.57 -1.19
N GLY A 288 5.28 6.29 -2.16
CA GLY A 288 5.82 7.53 -2.64
C GLY A 288 5.70 8.67 -1.62
N TRP A 289 5.60 9.91 -2.11
CA TRP A 289 5.74 11.12 -1.28
C TRP A 289 4.84 11.16 -0.04
N ARG A 290 3.64 10.55 -0.10
CA ARG A 290 2.70 10.53 1.03
C ARG A 290 3.12 9.55 2.14
N PHE A 291 3.79 8.46 1.78
CA PHE A 291 4.17 7.36 2.67
C PHE A 291 5.66 7.06 2.62
N LEU A 292 6.48 8.09 2.42
CA LEU A 292 7.93 7.97 2.22
C LEU A 292 8.68 7.71 3.55
N THR A 293 8.18 6.76 4.32
CA THR A 293 8.75 6.30 5.57
C THR A 293 8.44 4.81 5.80
N TYR A 294 8.92 4.25 6.90
CA TYR A 294 8.65 2.87 7.29
C TYR A 294 7.24 2.72 7.83
N PHE A 295 6.53 1.72 7.29
CA PHE A 295 5.29 1.18 7.86
C PHE A 295 5.43 -0.33 8.00
N GLY A 296 5.18 -0.87 9.20
CA GLY A 296 5.36 -2.29 9.51
C GLY A 296 4.37 -3.19 8.77
N ARG A 297 3.10 -2.77 8.70
CA ARG A 297 2.05 -3.49 7.97
C ARG A 297 2.40 -3.62 6.49
N ASP A 298 2.66 -2.49 5.83
CA ASP A 298 2.98 -2.42 4.40
C ASP A 298 4.22 -3.25 4.07
N THR A 299 5.24 -3.16 4.94
CA THR A 299 6.47 -3.92 4.83
C THR A 299 6.22 -5.42 4.87
N MET A 300 5.40 -5.90 5.84
CA MET A 300 5.15 -7.34 5.99
C MET A 300 4.22 -7.89 4.92
N LEU A 301 3.19 -7.15 4.53
CA LEU A 301 2.30 -7.55 3.43
C LEU A 301 3.04 -7.60 2.09
N ALA A 302 3.85 -6.57 1.81
CA ALA A 302 4.69 -6.58 0.61
C ALA A 302 5.69 -7.74 0.61
N LEU A 303 6.40 -7.95 1.73
CA LEU A 303 7.33 -9.06 1.84
C LEU A 303 6.64 -10.41 1.69
N ARG A 304 5.47 -10.62 2.30
CA ARG A 304 4.69 -11.85 2.17
C ARG A 304 4.38 -12.17 0.70
N LEU A 305 3.96 -11.18 -0.06
CA LEU A 305 3.62 -11.34 -1.47
C LEU A 305 4.86 -11.51 -2.36
N LEU A 306 5.99 -10.88 -2.00
CA LEU A 306 7.24 -10.90 -2.78
C LEU A 306 8.18 -12.05 -2.40
N LEU A 307 7.93 -12.81 -1.33
CA LEU A 307 8.79 -13.91 -0.88
C LEU A 307 9.26 -14.84 -2.01
N PRO A 308 8.41 -15.20 -3.00
CA PRO A 308 8.85 -16.07 -4.09
C PRO A 308 10.00 -15.52 -4.93
N VAL A 309 10.14 -14.21 -5.01
CA VAL A 309 11.05 -13.53 -5.95
C VAL A 309 12.13 -12.69 -5.27
N ILE A 310 12.01 -12.41 -3.98
CA ILE A 310 12.94 -11.55 -3.25
C ILE A 310 14.25 -12.28 -2.90
N SER A 311 15.37 -11.57 -2.95
CA SER A 311 16.68 -12.14 -2.60
C SER A 311 16.81 -12.38 -1.09
N GLN A 312 17.70 -13.31 -0.71
CA GLN A 312 18.01 -13.58 0.69
C GLN A 312 18.43 -12.32 1.45
N THR A 313 19.38 -11.57 0.90
CA THR A 313 19.91 -10.34 1.53
C THR A 313 18.80 -9.32 1.78
N SER A 314 17.92 -9.14 0.80
CA SER A 314 16.82 -8.19 0.92
C SER A 314 15.77 -8.66 1.94
N ALA A 315 15.39 -9.93 1.90
CA ALA A 315 14.44 -10.49 2.84
C ALA A 315 14.94 -10.36 4.30
N GLU A 316 16.22 -10.72 4.55
CA GLU A 316 16.82 -10.63 5.89
C GLU A 316 16.95 -9.17 6.36
N ALA A 317 17.30 -8.22 5.48
CA ALA A 317 17.35 -6.80 5.80
C ALA A 317 15.96 -6.27 6.22
N ILE A 318 14.92 -6.65 5.48
CA ILE A 318 13.54 -6.21 5.75
C ILE A 318 13.01 -6.83 7.06
N LEU A 319 13.21 -8.13 7.26
CA LEU A 319 12.82 -8.82 8.50
C LEU A 319 13.55 -8.25 9.72
N GLY A 320 14.83 -7.95 9.58
CA GLY A 320 15.63 -7.27 10.60
C GLY A 320 15.08 -5.89 10.94
N ALA A 321 14.70 -5.11 9.92
CA ALA A 321 14.12 -3.78 10.11
C ALA A 321 12.82 -3.81 10.94
N VAL A 322 11.98 -4.84 10.78
CA VAL A 322 10.76 -5.01 11.58
C VAL A 322 11.12 -5.38 13.02
N LEU A 323 12.03 -6.35 13.22
CA LEU A 323 12.45 -6.78 14.54
C LEU A 323 13.08 -5.65 15.36
N GLU A 324 13.94 -4.83 14.73
CA GLU A 324 14.60 -3.69 15.40
C GLU A 324 13.62 -2.64 15.94
N ARG A 325 12.41 -2.58 15.37
CA ARG A 325 11.35 -1.64 15.77
C ARG A 325 10.32 -2.23 16.73
N THR A 326 10.51 -3.48 17.18
CA THR A 326 9.67 -4.10 18.22
C THR A 326 9.82 -3.35 19.53
N ASN A 327 8.74 -3.05 20.27
CA ASN A 327 8.83 -2.44 21.57
C ASN A 327 9.15 -3.46 22.69
N ASP A 328 9.27 -2.97 23.91
CA ASP A 328 9.63 -3.85 25.05
C ASP A 328 8.53 -4.83 25.46
N THR A 329 7.29 -4.58 25.07
CA THR A 329 6.15 -5.48 25.29
C THR A 329 5.93 -6.48 24.15
N GLY A 330 6.72 -6.41 23.07
CA GLY A 330 6.61 -7.28 21.90
C GLY A 330 5.66 -6.78 20.81
N THR A 331 5.09 -5.59 20.97
CA THR A 331 4.26 -4.97 19.93
C THR A 331 5.12 -4.51 18.76
N LEU A 332 4.68 -4.73 17.55
CA LEU A 332 5.39 -4.31 16.34
C LEU A 332 5.05 -2.85 15.97
N CYS A 333 6.06 -2.16 15.48
CA CYS A 333 5.89 -0.78 15.03
C CYS A 333 5.04 -0.72 13.77
N HIS A 334 3.94 0.04 13.83
CA HIS A 334 3.12 0.31 12.66
C HIS A 334 3.76 1.37 11.77
N GLU A 335 4.15 2.52 12.32
CA GLU A 335 4.71 3.64 11.60
C GLU A 335 5.91 4.22 12.33
N GLU A 336 6.98 4.51 11.60
CA GLU A 336 8.14 5.26 12.07
C GLU A 336 8.02 6.71 11.62
N THR A 337 7.86 7.63 12.56
CA THR A 337 7.90 9.07 12.30
C THR A 337 9.31 9.58 12.50
N ILE A 338 9.89 10.21 11.49
CA ILE A 338 11.28 10.69 11.49
C ILE A 338 11.37 12.18 11.13
N GLY A 339 12.57 12.73 11.26
CA GLY A 339 12.90 14.09 10.82
C GLY A 339 12.17 15.17 11.63
N ASP A 340 11.76 16.21 10.95
CA ASP A 340 11.13 17.38 11.58
C ASP A 340 9.78 17.06 12.23
N TYR A 341 9.01 16.14 11.64
CA TYR A 341 7.74 15.71 12.21
C TYR A 341 7.93 14.92 13.52
N ALA A 342 9.02 14.16 13.67
CA ALA A 342 9.34 13.52 14.93
C ALA A 342 9.57 14.55 16.03
N SER A 343 10.27 15.66 15.75
CA SER A 343 10.43 16.76 16.69
C SER A 343 9.08 17.35 17.12
N PHE A 344 8.16 17.53 16.18
CA PHE A 344 6.81 18.03 16.47
C PHE A 344 6.01 17.06 17.36
N VAL A 345 6.03 15.76 17.07
CA VAL A 345 5.36 14.73 17.88
C VAL A 345 5.97 14.65 19.28
N ASN A 346 7.30 14.62 19.39
CA ASN A 346 8.00 14.58 20.69
C ASN A 346 7.67 15.80 21.54
N MET A 347 7.61 16.99 20.94
CA MET A 347 7.17 18.22 21.65
C MET A 347 5.72 18.11 22.11
N GLY A 348 4.81 17.59 21.26
CA GLY A 348 3.41 17.36 21.61
C GLY A 348 3.23 16.39 22.78
N ASN A 349 4.14 15.43 22.91
CA ASN A 349 4.18 14.46 24.01
C ASN A 349 4.92 14.97 25.26
N ASN A 350 5.30 16.24 25.33
CA ASN A 350 6.12 16.84 26.38
C ASN A 350 7.52 16.19 26.53
N GLN A 351 8.11 15.74 25.42
CA GLN A 351 9.42 15.09 25.32
C GLN A 351 10.35 15.87 24.38
N SER A 352 10.37 17.20 24.50
CA SER A 352 11.14 18.09 23.60
C SER A 352 12.64 17.79 23.60
N GLU A 353 13.17 17.21 24.69
CA GLU A 353 14.57 16.79 24.83
C GLU A 353 14.97 15.67 23.84
N LEU A 354 13.98 14.92 23.32
CA LEU A 354 14.22 13.89 22.31
C LEU A 354 14.51 14.49 20.92
N GLY A 355 14.19 15.77 20.70
CA GLY A 355 14.40 16.44 19.42
C GLY A 355 13.79 15.66 18.26
N ASN A 356 14.59 15.34 17.22
CA ASN A 356 14.17 14.56 16.06
C ASN A 356 14.44 13.04 16.20
N THR A 357 14.60 12.53 17.42
CA THR A 357 14.65 11.09 17.66
C THR A 357 13.37 10.45 17.09
N PRO A 358 13.48 9.35 16.34
CA PRO A 358 12.33 8.70 15.73
C PRO A 358 11.24 8.37 16.75
N PHE A 359 9.99 8.68 16.42
CA PHE A 359 8.82 8.26 17.17
C PHE A 359 8.23 7.02 16.49
N TYR A 360 7.95 5.99 17.28
CA TYR A 360 7.38 4.73 16.81
C TYR A 360 5.95 4.58 17.29
N SER A 361 5.01 4.41 16.36
CA SER A 361 3.60 4.15 16.65
C SER A 361 3.36 2.64 16.81
N TYR A 362 2.63 2.26 17.87
CA TYR A 362 2.29 0.87 18.19
C TYR A 362 0.76 0.67 18.34
N VAL A 363 -0.03 1.56 17.76
CA VAL A 363 -1.48 1.58 17.95
C VAL A 363 -2.18 0.46 17.19
N MET A 364 -1.65 0.05 16.03
CA MET A 364 -2.32 -0.91 15.14
C MET A 364 -2.19 -2.34 15.65
N LEU A 365 -3.31 -3.05 15.68
CA LEU A 365 -3.41 -4.41 16.18
C LEU A 365 -2.93 -5.45 15.16
N ASP A 366 -3.35 -5.31 13.90
CA ASP A 366 -3.05 -6.23 12.81
C ASP A 366 -1.55 -6.42 12.59
N THR A 367 -0.78 -5.35 12.72
CA THR A 367 0.68 -5.34 12.53
C THR A 367 1.37 -6.38 13.40
N ASP A 368 0.90 -6.63 14.63
CA ASP A 368 1.52 -7.55 15.58
C ASP A 368 1.56 -9.00 15.10
N PHE A 369 0.65 -9.38 14.23
CA PHE A 369 0.48 -10.76 13.79
C PHE A 369 1.12 -11.06 12.43
N LEU A 370 1.59 -10.04 11.71
CA LEU A 370 2.06 -10.18 10.32
C LEU A 370 3.49 -10.77 10.21
N LEU A 371 4.36 -10.53 11.21
CA LEU A 371 5.77 -10.96 11.15
C LEU A 371 5.95 -12.47 11.21
N LEU A 372 5.26 -13.13 12.12
CA LEU A 372 5.47 -14.56 12.43
C LEU A 372 5.16 -15.48 11.24
N PRO A 373 4.05 -15.30 10.48
CA PRO A 373 3.80 -16.09 9.29
C PRO A 373 4.89 -15.93 8.22
N VAL A 374 5.37 -14.71 8.01
CA VAL A 374 6.43 -14.44 7.03
C VAL A 374 7.75 -15.08 7.44
N LEU A 375 8.12 -15.00 8.73
CA LEU A 375 9.32 -15.67 9.26
C LEU A 375 9.24 -17.20 9.15
N ALA A 376 8.08 -17.79 9.48
CA ALA A 376 7.88 -19.22 9.38
C ALA A 376 8.04 -19.68 7.93
N ASP A 377 7.36 -19.05 6.99
CA ASP A 377 7.47 -19.37 5.57
C ASP A 377 8.91 -19.17 5.08
N TYR A 378 9.56 -18.05 5.41
CA TYR A 378 10.92 -17.78 4.99
C TYR A 378 11.90 -18.85 5.45
N PHE A 379 11.89 -19.23 6.72
CA PHE A 379 12.87 -20.18 7.26
C PHE A 379 12.55 -21.65 6.97
N THR A 380 11.30 -22.00 6.71
CA THR A 380 10.92 -23.43 6.57
C THR A 380 10.50 -23.83 5.16
N ALA A 381 10.04 -22.88 4.34
CA ALA A 381 9.46 -23.17 3.03
C ALA A 381 10.29 -22.62 1.85
N TYR A 382 10.92 -21.45 2.01
CA TYR A 382 11.63 -20.81 0.91
C TYR A 382 13.13 -21.15 0.90
N PRO A 383 13.70 -21.60 -0.26
CA PRO A 383 15.11 -22.04 -0.35
C PRO A 383 16.12 -20.99 0.11
N GLN A 384 15.86 -19.70 -0.13
CA GLN A 384 16.73 -18.59 0.26
C GLN A 384 16.78 -18.39 1.80
N GLY A 385 15.79 -18.86 2.54
CA GLY A 385 15.72 -18.75 4.01
C GLY A 385 16.07 -20.03 4.75
N THR A 386 16.01 -21.19 4.07
CA THR A 386 16.30 -22.49 4.70
C THR A 386 17.72 -22.51 5.26
N ASN A 387 17.88 -22.94 6.52
CA ASN A 387 19.14 -22.97 7.28
C ASN A 387 19.73 -21.58 7.65
N ARG A 388 18.97 -20.48 7.47
CA ARG A 388 19.43 -19.13 7.79
C ARG A 388 19.06 -18.66 9.21
N SER A 389 18.11 -19.32 9.85
CA SER A 389 17.52 -18.88 11.11
C SER A 389 18.53 -18.65 12.22
N THR A 390 19.55 -19.52 12.34
CA THR A 390 20.59 -19.41 13.40
C THR A 390 21.39 -18.14 13.25
N ASP A 391 21.93 -17.86 12.06
CA ASP A 391 22.78 -16.70 11.80
C ASP A 391 21.95 -15.41 11.88
N PHE A 392 20.79 -15.38 11.25
CA PHE A 392 19.89 -14.23 11.26
C PHE A 392 19.46 -13.86 12.69
N LEU A 393 19.01 -14.84 13.48
CA LEU A 393 18.54 -14.57 14.83
C LEU A 393 19.66 -14.22 15.83
N ALA A 394 20.93 -14.54 15.52
CA ALA A 394 22.09 -14.13 16.31
C ALA A 394 22.53 -12.68 16.02
N THR A 395 21.98 -12.05 15.00
CA THR A 395 22.32 -10.66 14.63
C THR A 395 21.94 -9.70 15.76
N GLN A 396 22.87 -8.79 16.10
CA GLN A 396 22.63 -7.73 17.06
C GLN A 396 21.80 -6.61 16.42
N SER A 397 20.77 -6.17 17.11
CA SER A 397 19.99 -5.00 16.68
C SER A 397 20.85 -3.74 16.74
N THR A 398 20.66 -2.86 15.76
CA THR A 398 21.33 -1.56 15.68
C THR A 398 20.53 -0.45 16.36
N LEU A 399 19.22 -0.60 16.46
CA LEU A 399 18.31 0.41 17.03
C LEU A 399 17.99 0.15 18.51
N LYS A 400 18.17 -1.08 18.98
CA LYS A 400 17.84 -1.50 20.34
C LYS A 400 18.89 -2.46 20.88
N ASN A 401 18.94 -2.60 22.21
CA ASN A 401 19.76 -3.61 22.84
C ASN A 401 19.16 -5.00 22.63
N GLY A 402 20.02 -5.97 22.30
CA GLY A 402 19.65 -7.36 22.15
C GLY A 402 19.76 -7.88 20.72
N THR A 403 19.60 -9.19 20.60
CA THR A 403 19.61 -9.92 19.32
C THR A 403 18.23 -9.94 18.69
N PHE A 404 18.15 -10.25 17.39
CA PHE A 404 16.88 -10.48 16.72
C PHE A 404 16.08 -11.62 17.37
N ARG A 405 16.76 -12.64 17.94
CA ARG A 405 16.11 -13.69 18.72
C ARG A 405 15.37 -13.14 19.94
N GLU A 406 16.01 -12.27 20.71
CA GLU A 406 15.40 -11.70 21.91
C GLU A 406 14.20 -10.80 21.57
N LEU A 407 14.28 -10.04 20.49
CA LEU A 407 13.18 -9.22 20.00
C LEU A 407 12.04 -10.08 19.45
N LEU A 408 12.34 -11.14 18.71
CA LEU A 408 11.35 -12.10 18.22
C LEU A 408 10.60 -12.77 19.38
N LEU A 409 11.31 -13.22 20.43
CA LEU A 409 10.67 -13.86 21.59
C LEU A 409 9.71 -12.91 22.30
N LYS A 410 10.01 -11.60 22.38
CA LYS A 410 9.04 -10.62 22.91
C LYS A 410 7.75 -10.59 22.09
N ASN A 411 7.85 -10.61 20.75
CA ASN A 411 6.66 -10.63 19.89
C ASN A 411 5.89 -11.94 20.00
N VAL A 412 6.57 -13.08 20.07
CA VAL A 412 5.95 -14.40 20.31
C VAL A 412 5.16 -14.40 21.62
N ASP A 413 5.77 -13.96 22.72
CA ASP A 413 5.10 -13.87 24.02
C ASP A 413 3.89 -12.92 23.97
N HIS A 414 4.00 -11.81 23.26
CA HIS A 414 2.92 -10.86 23.07
C HIS A 414 1.72 -11.50 22.34
N VAL A 415 1.97 -12.17 21.21
CA VAL A 415 0.95 -12.86 20.41
C VAL A 415 0.27 -13.97 21.22
N MET A 416 1.05 -14.79 21.94
CA MET A 416 0.52 -15.84 22.80
C MET A 416 -0.37 -15.26 23.90
N ASN A 417 0.04 -14.15 24.53
CA ASN A 417 -0.73 -13.49 25.58
C ASN A 417 -2.05 -12.89 25.08
N LEU A 418 -2.07 -12.27 23.89
CA LEU A 418 -3.29 -11.74 23.29
C LEU A 418 -4.31 -12.83 22.95
N SER A 419 -3.83 -13.98 22.51
CA SER A 419 -4.70 -15.06 21.98
C SER A 419 -5.21 -16.06 23.03
N ILE A 420 -4.60 -16.12 24.21
CA ILE A 420 -4.87 -17.15 25.22
C ILE A 420 -6.30 -17.11 25.79
N ALA A 421 -6.89 -15.93 25.94
CA ALA A 421 -8.22 -15.79 26.53
C ALA A 421 -9.28 -16.50 25.67
N PHE A 422 -9.30 -16.22 24.37
CA PHE A 422 -10.20 -16.86 23.42
C PHE A 422 -9.86 -18.36 23.22
N ALA A 423 -8.58 -18.71 23.19
CA ALA A 423 -8.17 -20.09 23.04
C ALA A 423 -8.66 -21.00 24.18
N ASN A 424 -8.77 -20.47 25.41
CA ASN A 424 -9.27 -21.19 26.56
C ASN A 424 -10.81 -21.17 26.71
N ASP A 425 -11.46 -20.12 26.24
CA ASP A 425 -12.91 -19.91 26.34
C ASP A 425 -13.40 -19.11 25.12
N PRO A 426 -13.76 -19.80 24.01
CA PRO A 426 -14.06 -19.14 22.73
C PRO A 426 -15.41 -18.43 22.74
N LYS A 427 -15.41 -17.22 23.27
CA LYS A 427 -16.56 -16.29 23.36
C LYS A 427 -16.21 -14.97 22.71
N LYS A 428 -17.23 -14.20 22.27
CA LYS A 428 -17.06 -12.88 21.67
C LYS A 428 -16.27 -11.91 22.56
N GLU A 429 -16.50 -11.98 23.85
CA GLU A 429 -15.86 -11.10 24.84
C GLU A 429 -14.36 -11.36 25.01
N ASN A 430 -13.88 -12.48 24.50
CA ASN A 430 -12.48 -12.89 24.52
C ASN A 430 -11.77 -12.69 23.16
N LEU A 431 -12.49 -12.16 22.15
CA LEU A 431 -11.87 -11.66 20.92
C LEU A 431 -10.92 -10.48 21.24
N VAL A 432 -10.01 -10.16 20.35
CA VAL A 432 -8.99 -9.13 20.59
C VAL A 432 -9.41 -7.79 19.99
N PRO A 433 -9.84 -6.83 20.80
CA PRO A 433 -10.30 -5.54 20.26
C PRO A 433 -9.12 -4.69 19.77
N ILE A 434 -9.38 -3.82 18.79
CA ILE A 434 -8.44 -2.76 18.42
C ILE A 434 -8.12 -1.87 19.63
N ARG A 435 -6.89 -1.29 19.62
CA ARG A 435 -6.38 -0.50 20.75
C ARG A 435 -6.91 0.92 20.80
N ASP A 436 -7.20 1.48 19.63
CA ASP A 436 -7.84 2.79 19.50
C ASP A 436 -9.25 2.59 18.95
N PRO A 437 -10.28 3.27 19.50
CA PRO A 437 -11.66 3.03 19.10
C PRO A 437 -11.97 3.45 17.65
N THR A 438 -11.06 4.16 16.98
CA THR A 438 -11.25 4.68 15.62
C THR A 438 -10.34 4.06 14.60
N VAL A 439 -9.13 3.66 15.00
CA VAL A 439 -8.11 3.09 14.11
C VAL A 439 -7.39 1.94 14.80
N GLY A 440 -7.18 0.84 14.11
CA GLY A 440 -6.53 -0.31 14.76
C GLY A 440 -6.16 -1.46 13.84
N ASP A 441 -6.59 -1.40 12.58
CA ASP A 441 -6.22 -2.34 11.53
C ASP A 441 -5.93 -1.61 10.21
N TRP A 442 -5.82 -2.33 9.10
CA TRP A 442 -5.51 -1.74 7.80
C TRP A 442 -6.58 -0.76 7.29
N ARG A 443 -7.83 -0.86 7.79
CA ARG A 443 -8.92 0.08 7.52
C ARG A 443 -8.88 1.27 8.48
N ASP A 444 -7.74 1.92 8.56
CA ASP A 444 -7.34 2.91 9.57
C ASP A 444 -7.91 4.33 9.36
N SER A 445 -9.14 4.40 8.90
CA SER A 445 -9.95 5.62 8.95
C SER A 445 -11.06 5.51 9.99
N ASN A 446 -11.56 6.65 10.46
CA ASN A 446 -12.57 6.73 11.53
C ASN A 446 -13.82 5.86 11.29
N THR A 447 -14.13 5.54 10.04
CA THR A 447 -15.28 4.76 9.62
C THR A 447 -14.93 3.46 8.91
N GLY A 448 -13.63 3.16 8.74
CA GLY A 448 -13.16 2.05 7.92
C GLY A 448 -13.65 0.68 8.37
N LEU A 449 -13.86 0.49 9.68
CA LEU A 449 -14.46 -0.71 10.27
C LEU A 449 -15.97 -0.61 10.54
N GLY A 450 -16.67 0.45 10.07
CA GLY A 450 -18.09 0.66 10.34
C GLY A 450 -18.39 0.79 11.85
N TYR A 451 -17.45 1.36 12.60
CA TYR A 451 -17.49 1.46 14.07
C TYR A 451 -17.38 0.11 14.80
N GLY A 452 -16.91 -0.95 14.12
CA GLY A 452 -16.55 -2.22 14.76
C GLY A 452 -15.21 -2.13 15.48
N ILE A 453 -14.99 -2.99 16.46
CA ILE A 453 -13.76 -3.05 17.24
C ILE A 453 -13.05 -4.40 17.15
N TYR A 454 -13.69 -5.41 16.56
CA TYR A 454 -13.11 -6.72 16.28
C TYR A 454 -13.07 -6.90 14.76
N PRO A 455 -11.90 -6.70 14.10
CA PRO A 455 -11.77 -6.82 12.65
C PRO A 455 -11.78 -8.28 12.19
N PHE A 456 -12.43 -8.57 11.07
CA PHE A 456 -12.52 -9.93 10.54
C PHE A 456 -11.15 -10.52 10.16
N ASP A 457 -10.31 -9.74 9.50
CA ASP A 457 -8.98 -10.17 9.05
C ASP A 457 -8.07 -10.57 10.23
N VAL A 458 -8.08 -9.78 11.31
CA VAL A 458 -7.31 -10.05 12.52
C VAL A 458 -7.80 -11.34 13.18
N GLU A 459 -9.09 -11.43 13.47
CA GLU A 459 -9.67 -12.51 14.25
C GLU A 459 -9.69 -13.85 13.49
N CYS A 460 -10.04 -13.80 12.21
CA CYS A 460 -10.28 -15.01 11.41
C CYS A 460 -9.05 -15.46 10.61
N ALA A 461 -8.05 -14.59 10.41
CA ALA A 461 -6.89 -14.91 9.61
C ALA A 461 -5.56 -14.70 10.34
N LEU A 462 -5.29 -13.48 10.84
CA LEU A 462 -3.95 -13.10 11.28
C LEU A 462 -3.58 -13.76 12.62
N ILE A 463 -4.45 -13.76 13.62
CA ILE A 463 -4.20 -14.42 14.91
C ILE A 463 -3.95 -15.94 14.72
N PRO A 464 -4.86 -16.72 14.09
CA PRO A 464 -4.61 -18.15 13.92
C PRO A 464 -3.37 -18.45 13.07
N SER A 465 -3.07 -17.62 12.08
CA SER A 465 -1.86 -17.75 11.26
C SER A 465 -0.59 -17.51 12.07
N ALA A 466 -0.54 -16.46 12.89
CA ALA A 466 0.59 -16.19 13.76
C ALA A 466 0.83 -17.35 14.77
N LEU A 467 -0.25 -17.93 15.33
CA LEU A 467 -0.17 -19.09 16.21
C LEU A 467 0.34 -20.34 15.47
N ARG A 468 -0.11 -20.59 14.23
CA ARG A 468 0.43 -21.67 13.38
C ARG A 468 1.91 -21.46 13.09
N ALA A 469 2.31 -20.23 12.80
CA ALA A 469 3.70 -19.87 12.56
C ALA A 469 4.58 -20.13 13.80
N ILE A 470 4.10 -19.78 15.01
CA ILE A 470 4.79 -20.11 16.26
C ILE A 470 4.95 -21.62 16.40
N ALA A 471 3.90 -22.40 16.12
CA ALA A 471 3.97 -23.85 16.18
C ALA A 471 5.00 -24.40 15.19
N THR A 472 4.95 -23.97 13.92
CA THR A 472 5.89 -24.39 12.87
C THR A 472 7.34 -24.05 13.23
N LEU A 473 7.60 -22.85 13.72
CA LEU A 473 8.94 -22.42 14.16
C LEU A 473 9.42 -23.22 15.40
N THR A 474 8.50 -23.60 16.28
CA THR A 474 8.81 -24.44 17.46
C THR A 474 9.14 -25.88 17.03
N GLU A 475 8.37 -26.47 16.12
CA GLU A 475 8.61 -27.79 15.56
C GLU A 475 9.93 -27.85 14.78
N ALA A 476 10.28 -26.79 14.08
CA ALA A 476 11.56 -26.62 13.39
C ALA A 476 12.76 -26.40 14.34
N GLY A 477 12.53 -26.29 15.65
CA GLY A 477 13.57 -26.01 16.64
C GLY A 477 14.13 -24.59 16.62
N ILE A 478 13.48 -23.69 15.93
CA ILE A 478 13.84 -22.26 15.83
C ILE A 478 13.38 -21.50 17.08
N LEU A 479 12.17 -21.80 17.56
CA LEU A 479 11.65 -21.31 18.84
C LEU A 479 11.77 -22.37 19.93
N PRO A 480 11.81 -21.95 21.21
CA PRO A 480 11.82 -22.86 22.35
C PRO A 480 10.55 -23.73 22.43
N SER A 481 10.68 -24.94 22.98
CA SER A 481 9.58 -25.96 23.09
C SER A 481 8.44 -25.56 24.03
N ASN A 482 8.59 -24.54 24.86
CA ASN A 482 7.52 -24.03 25.73
C ASN A 482 6.33 -23.40 24.98
N TYR A 483 6.44 -23.16 23.67
CA TYR A 483 5.35 -22.67 22.80
C TYR A 483 4.57 -23.79 22.10
N SER A 484 4.74 -25.04 22.50
CA SER A 484 4.10 -26.20 21.87
C SER A 484 2.55 -26.18 21.88
N ASN A 485 1.94 -25.40 22.78
CA ASN A 485 0.48 -25.21 22.85
C ASN A 485 -0.07 -24.24 21.77
N ALA A 486 0.79 -23.52 21.03
CA ALA A 486 0.37 -22.60 19.97
C ALA A 486 -0.46 -23.29 18.89
N SER A 487 -0.12 -24.55 18.52
CA SER A 487 -0.91 -25.35 17.56
C SER A 487 -2.35 -25.60 18.04
N THR A 488 -2.53 -25.88 19.34
CA THR A 488 -3.85 -26.06 19.95
C THR A 488 -4.64 -24.76 19.92
N TYR A 489 -4.00 -23.66 20.31
CA TYR A 489 -4.64 -22.33 20.29
C TYR A 489 -5.05 -21.95 18.88
N ALA A 490 -4.19 -22.15 17.86
CA ALA A 490 -4.52 -21.92 16.47
C ALA A 490 -5.77 -22.70 16.04
N SER A 491 -5.87 -23.99 16.40
CA SER A 491 -7.03 -24.82 16.06
C SER A 491 -8.33 -24.31 16.69
N VAL A 492 -8.28 -23.77 17.91
CA VAL A 492 -9.45 -23.18 18.56
C VAL A 492 -9.89 -21.90 17.82
N TRP A 493 -8.96 -21.03 17.47
CA TRP A 493 -9.24 -19.81 16.72
C TRP A 493 -9.81 -20.11 15.33
N GLU A 494 -9.17 -21.00 14.55
CA GLU A 494 -9.61 -21.42 13.22
C GLU A 494 -11.04 -21.98 13.21
N THR A 495 -11.42 -22.69 14.28
CA THR A 495 -12.72 -23.33 14.37
C THR A 495 -13.82 -22.38 14.86
N ASN A 496 -13.50 -21.48 15.78
CA ASN A 496 -14.52 -20.80 16.57
C ASN A 496 -14.63 -19.27 16.30
N ALA A 497 -13.63 -18.64 15.67
CA ALA A 497 -13.69 -17.19 15.45
C ALA A 497 -14.68 -16.83 14.34
N SER A 498 -14.57 -17.44 13.16
CA SER A 498 -15.38 -17.07 11.99
C SER A 498 -16.90 -17.21 12.18
N PRO A 499 -17.44 -18.17 12.98
CA PRO A 499 -18.89 -18.21 13.24
C PRO A 499 -19.47 -16.96 13.88
N PHE A 500 -18.70 -16.17 14.65
CA PHE A 500 -19.19 -14.90 15.22
C PHE A 500 -19.41 -13.81 14.18
N PHE A 501 -18.72 -13.89 13.05
CA PHE A 501 -18.84 -12.94 11.95
C PHE A 501 -19.87 -13.36 10.90
N GLN A 502 -20.46 -14.53 11.01
CA GLN A 502 -21.37 -15.06 10.01
C GLN A 502 -22.70 -14.31 10.01
N VAL A 503 -23.07 -13.79 8.83
CA VAL A 503 -24.34 -13.11 8.56
C VAL A 503 -25.17 -14.01 7.63
N SER A 504 -26.43 -14.24 7.98
CA SER A 504 -27.36 -15.00 7.16
C SER A 504 -28.51 -14.12 6.72
N ILE A 505 -28.75 -14.01 5.42
CA ILE A 505 -29.82 -13.22 4.81
C ILE A 505 -30.70 -14.09 3.94
N SER A 506 -32.04 -13.94 4.02
CA SER A 506 -32.92 -14.65 3.12
C SER A 506 -32.83 -14.12 1.68
N ALA A 507 -33.07 -14.95 0.69
CA ALA A 507 -33.03 -14.56 -0.72
C ALA A 507 -33.94 -13.35 -1.03
N SER A 508 -35.13 -13.28 -0.42
CA SER A 508 -36.04 -12.14 -0.59
C SER A 508 -35.53 -10.86 0.06
N ALA A 509 -34.88 -10.95 1.23
CA ALA A 509 -34.26 -9.80 1.88
C ALA A 509 -33.05 -9.32 1.08
N ALA A 510 -32.19 -10.21 0.61
CA ALA A 510 -31.06 -9.87 -0.25
C ALA A 510 -31.48 -9.14 -1.53
N GLN A 511 -32.54 -9.64 -2.20
CA GLN A 511 -33.09 -8.97 -3.40
C GLN A 511 -33.58 -7.56 -3.08
N SER A 512 -34.30 -7.39 -1.96
CA SER A 512 -34.83 -6.08 -1.54
C SER A 512 -33.69 -5.12 -1.21
N SER A 513 -32.66 -5.58 -0.46
CA SER A 513 -31.49 -4.78 -0.10
C SER A 513 -30.73 -4.33 -1.36
N LEU A 514 -30.47 -5.23 -2.30
CA LEU A 514 -29.82 -4.90 -3.57
C LEU A 514 -30.58 -3.86 -4.38
N THR A 515 -31.90 -3.99 -4.48
CA THR A 515 -32.74 -3.02 -5.19
C THR A 515 -32.67 -1.63 -4.55
N ASN A 516 -32.78 -1.57 -3.22
CA ASN A 516 -32.67 -0.33 -2.47
C ASN A 516 -31.28 0.29 -2.61
N TYR A 517 -30.24 -0.54 -2.55
CA TYR A 517 -28.85 -0.09 -2.66
C TYR A 517 -28.57 0.54 -4.04
N VAL A 518 -28.98 -0.10 -5.13
CA VAL A 518 -28.79 0.42 -6.48
C VAL A 518 -29.43 1.79 -6.65
N GLN A 519 -30.63 2.00 -6.06
CA GLN A 519 -31.31 3.30 -6.08
C GLN A 519 -30.55 4.33 -5.24
N ALA A 520 -30.15 3.97 -4.01
CA ALA A 520 -29.43 4.87 -3.11
C ALA A 520 -28.06 5.29 -3.64
N ALA A 521 -27.34 4.37 -4.27
CA ALA A 521 -26.02 4.59 -4.86
C ALA A 521 -26.08 5.20 -6.29
N ASN A 522 -27.26 5.54 -6.79
CA ASN A 522 -27.48 6.09 -8.15
C ASN A 522 -26.85 5.23 -9.26
N LEU A 523 -26.99 3.91 -9.13
CA LEU A 523 -26.54 2.91 -10.09
C LEU A 523 -27.69 2.52 -11.03
N SER A 524 -27.35 1.90 -12.16
CA SER A 524 -28.39 1.36 -13.08
C SER A 524 -28.96 0.05 -12.55
N GLU A 525 -30.28 -0.10 -12.60
CA GLU A 525 -30.95 -1.37 -12.31
C GLU A 525 -30.47 -2.52 -13.22
N SER A 526 -29.91 -2.22 -14.40
CA SER A 526 -29.31 -3.22 -15.28
C SER A 526 -28.18 -4.01 -14.63
N LEU A 527 -27.50 -3.45 -13.64
CA LEU A 527 -26.46 -4.14 -12.88
C LEU A 527 -27.00 -5.28 -12.01
N LEU A 528 -28.29 -5.27 -11.68
CA LEU A 528 -28.95 -6.35 -10.94
C LEU A 528 -29.16 -7.60 -11.80
N TYR A 529 -29.33 -7.43 -13.12
CA TYR A 529 -29.77 -8.50 -14.02
C TYR A 529 -28.67 -8.99 -14.97
N GLY A 530 -27.50 -8.34 -14.98
CA GLY A 530 -26.44 -8.59 -15.97
C GLY A 530 -26.80 -8.04 -17.36
N ALA A 531 -25.86 -7.50 -18.07
CA ALA A 531 -26.07 -7.06 -19.45
C ALA A 531 -26.27 -8.29 -20.36
N GLY A 532 -27.53 -8.70 -20.58
CA GLY A 532 -27.85 -9.73 -21.55
C GLY A 532 -28.90 -10.80 -21.20
N SER A 533 -29.40 -10.84 -19.97
CA SER A 533 -30.30 -11.93 -19.57
C SER A 533 -31.77 -11.51 -19.53
N LEU A 534 -32.38 -11.31 -20.66
CA LEU A 534 -33.85 -11.47 -20.80
C LEU A 534 -34.25 -12.68 -21.67
N ASN A 535 -33.30 -13.46 -22.20
CA ASN A 535 -33.62 -14.69 -22.93
C ASN A 535 -32.60 -15.78 -22.67
N ASN A 536 -33.06 -16.81 -22.05
CA ASN A 536 -32.42 -18.00 -21.50
C ASN A 536 -31.83 -18.93 -22.57
N THR A 537 -30.85 -18.50 -23.34
CA THR A 537 -30.04 -19.38 -24.20
C THR A 537 -28.59 -18.88 -24.23
N GLN A 538 -27.80 -19.37 -23.28
CA GLN A 538 -26.35 -19.20 -23.33
C GLN A 538 -25.71 -20.20 -24.29
N THR A 539 -25.08 -19.68 -25.33
CA THR A 539 -24.00 -20.37 -26.00
C THR A 539 -22.69 -19.96 -25.38
N VAL A 540 -22.01 -20.90 -24.72
CA VAL A 540 -20.65 -20.77 -24.26
C VAL A 540 -19.77 -20.44 -25.46
N SER A 541 -19.23 -19.24 -25.51
CA SER A 541 -18.25 -18.88 -26.53
C SER A 541 -17.00 -19.69 -26.30
N THR A 542 -16.57 -20.48 -27.28
CA THR A 542 -15.38 -21.31 -27.27
C THR A 542 -14.05 -20.49 -27.32
N ASN A 543 -14.12 -19.16 -27.24
CA ASN A 543 -12.98 -18.25 -27.34
C ASN A 543 -12.58 -17.57 -26.02
N GLY A 544 -12.87 -18.15 -24.87
CA GLY A 544 -12.22 -17.80 -23.60
C GLY A 544 -12.51 -16.41 -23.02
N SER A 545 -13.35 -15.57 -23.63
CA SER A 545 -13.82 -14.34 -23.02
C SER A 545 -15.15 -14.60 -22.32
N TYR A 546 -15.07 -14.77 -21.01
CA TYR A 546 -16.28 -14.78 -20.18
C TYR A 546 -16.77 -13.33 -20.05
N GLY A 547 -17.81 -13.02 -20.80
CA GLY A 547 -18.49 -11.75 -20.64
C GLY A 547 -19.16 -11.65 -19.26
N TRP A 548 -19.30 -10.45 -18.74
CA TRP A 548 -20.04 -10.09 -17.51
C TRP A 548 -21.50 -10.57 -17.50
N SER A 549 -21.91 -11.32 -18.52
CA SER A 549 -23.27 -11.85 -18.74
C SER A 549 -23.67 -13.03 -17.83
N ASP A 550 -22.73 -13.65 -17.09
CA ASP A 550 -23.06 -14.77 -16.19
C ASP A 550 -23.62 -14.34 -14.84
N ALA A 551 -24.00 -13.09 -14.72
CA ALA A 551 -24.46 -12.47 -13.50
C ALA A 551 -25.92 -12.83 -13.09
N GLY A 552 -26.42 -14.00 -13.44
CA GLY A 552 -27.83 -14.39 -13.21
C GLY A 552 -28.18 -14.90 -11.82
N GLN A 553 -27.20 -15.07 -10.90
CA GLN A 553 -27.52 -15.62 -9.58
C GLN A 553 -27.35 -14.57 -8.48
N ILE A 554 -28.41 -14.36 -7.72
CA ILE A 554 -28.43 -13.67 -6.43
C ILE A 554 -27.63 -14.53 -5.45
N ILE A 555 -26.94 -13.93 -4.48
CA ILE A 555 -26.36 -14.67 -3.35
C ILE A 555 -27.38 -15.70 -2.84
N GLY A 556 -27.04 -17.02 -2.90
CA GLY A 556 -27.91 -18.12 -2.49
C GLY A 556 -28.69 -18.84 -3.60
N GLY A 557 -28.47 -18.51 -4.85
CA GLY A 557 -29.00 -19.33 -5.95
C GLY A 557 -28.15 -20.60 -6.14
N ASP A 558 -28.76 -21.77 -5.93
CA ASP A 558 -28.14 -23.10 -6.09
C ASP A 558 -27.63 -23.27 -7.53
N SER A 559 -26.31 -23.46 -7.71
CA SER A 559 -25.69 -23.70 -9.03
C SER A 559 -25.93 -25.12 -9.58
N SER A 560 -26.69 -25.93 -8.89
CA SER A 560 -27.13 -27.24 -9.40
C SER A 560 -28.32 -27.06 -10.31
N GLY A 561 -28.19 -27.33 -11.62
CA GLY A 561 -29.20 -27.29 -12.62
C GLY A 561 -30.38 -28.27 -12.44
N SER A 562 -30.88 -28.40 -11.23
CA SER A 562 -32.07 -29.12 -10.82
C SER A 562 -33.24 -28.13 -10.77
N SER A 563 -34.14 -28.26 -11.72
CA SER A 563 -35.43 -27.57 -11.78
C SER A 563 -36.35 -28.00 -10.62
N GLY A 564 -35.97 -27.65 -9.39
CA GLY A 564 -36.73 -27.91 -8.17
C GLY A 564 -36.79 -26.63 -7.32
N ASN A 565 -38.02 -26.16 -7.12
CA ASN A 565 -38.46 -25.10 -6.24
C ASN A 565 -37.59 -24.90 -4.95
N SER A 566 -36.48 -24.19 -5.05
CA SER A 566 -35.67 -23.79 -3.87
C SER A 566 -35.71 -22.29 -3.62
N SER A 567 -36.94 -21.77 -3.46
CA SER A 567 -37.17 -20.35 -3.17
C SER A 567 -36.89 -19.92 -1.72
N ASN A 568 -36.16 -20.72 -0.92
CA ASN A 568 -36.02 -20.49 0.52
C ASN A 568 -34.60 -20.74 1.07
N SER A 569 -33.52 -20.78 0.27
CA SER A 569 -32.18 -20.87 0.83
C SER A 569 -31.67 -19.51 1.28
N ASN A 570 -31.22 -19.42 2.54
CA ASN A 570 -30.51 -18.25 3.05
C ASN A 570 -29.11 -18.19 2.45
N SER A 571 -28.67 -16.99 2.11
CA SER A 571 -27.29 -16.70 1.77
C SER A 571 -26.48 -16.38 3.00
N THR A 572 -25.21 -16.74 2.98
CA THR A 572 -24.32 -16.51 4.09
C THR A 572 -23.07 -15.78 3.61
N PHE A 573 -22.73 -14.70 4.29
CA PHE A 573 -21.45 -14.02 4.12
C PHE A 573 -20.86 -13.68 5.50
N TYR A 574 -19.68 -13.09 5.56
CA TYR A 574 -19.02 -12.70 6.80
C TYR A 574 -19.03 -11.19 6.95
N ALA A 575 -19.32 -10.72 8.17
CA ALA A 575 -19.29 -9.31 8.52
C ALA A 575 -17.88 -8.76 8.51
N LEU A 576 -17.74 -7.50 8.12
CA LEU A 576 -16.47 -6.77 8.10
C LEU A 576 -15.80 -6.71 9.47
N SER A 577 -16.60 -6.50 10.50
CA SER A 577 -16.16 -6.37 11.88
C SER A 577 -17.34 -6.65 12.84
N LEU A 578 -17.02 -6.79 14.12
CA LEU A 578 -18.05 -6.77 15.18
C LEU A 578 -17.90 -5.52 16.03
N LYS A 579 -19.03 -4.95 16.44
CA LYS A 579 -19.10 -3.82 17.37
C LYS A 579 -18.84 -4.27 18.81
N ALA A 580 -18.68 -3.33 19.73
CA ALA A 580 -18.42 -3.60 21.14
C ALA A 580 -19.50 -4.48 21.81
N ASP A 581 -20.76 -4.39 21.35
CA ASP A 581 -21.87 -5.23 21.82
C ASP A 581 -21.92 -6.60 21.12
N GLY A 582 -20.97 -6.86 20.20
CA GLY A 582 -20.89 -8.07 19.41
C GLY A 582 -21.85 -8.13 18.23
N SER A 583 -22.55 -7.02 17.90
CA SER A 583 -23.36 -6.95 16.68
C SER A 583 -22.47 -6.82 15.43
N PRO A 584 -22.83 -7.49 14.32
CA PRO A 584 -22.04 -7.46 13.08
C PRO A 584 -22.18 -6.12 12.35
N VAL A 585 -21.12 -5.71 11.66
CA VAL A 585 -21.15 -4.73 10.59
C VAL A 585 -21.35 -5.50 9.28
N GLU A 586 -22.58 -5.54 8.77
CA GLU A 586 -23.06 -6.44 7.71
C GLU A 586 -22.61 -5.97 6.30
N VAL A 587 -21.34 -5.63 6.16
CA VAL A 587 -20.71 -5.17 4.93
C VAL A 587 -19.91 -6.31 4.32
N LEU A 588 -20.19 -6.63 3.04
CA LEU A 588 -19.39 -7.57 2.27
C LEU A 588 -18.03 -6.93 1.94
N HIS A 589 -16.93 -7.69 2.11
CA HIS A 589 -15.58 -7.11 2.10
C HIS A 589 -14.51 -8.03 1.48
N SER A 590 -13.37 -7.44 1.13
CA SER A 590 -12.22 -8.13 0.50
C SER A 590 -11.34 -8.91 1.48
N ASP A 591 -11.54 -8.78 2.80
CA ASP A 591 -10.64 -9.33 3.82
C ASP A 591 -10.64 -10.86 3.89
N LEU A 592 -11.56 -11.52 3.17
CA LEU A 592 -11.48 -12.95 2.86
C LEU A 592 -10.13 -13.32 2.21
N GLY A 593 -9.49 -12.40 1.50
CA GLY A 593 -8.15 -12.58 0.93
C GLY A 593 -7.10 -12.89 1.97
N PHE A 594 -7.18 -12.31 3.19
CA PHE A 594 -6.29 -12.66 4.29
C PHE A 594 -6.45 -14.12 4.71
N VAL A 595 -7.68 -14.59 4.84
CA VAL A 595 -7.92 -16.00 5.19
C VAL A 595 -7.33 -16.93 4.12
N LEU A 596 -7.52 -16.63 2.85
CA LEU A 596 -7.00 -17.42 1.75
C LEU A 596 -5.47 -17.47 1.72
N LEU A 597 -4.79 -16.35 2.00
CA LEU A 597 -3.33 -16.29 1.92
C LEU A 597 -2.66 -16.77 3.21
N TYR A 598 -3.22 -16.46 4.38
CA TYR A 598 -2.56 -16.71 5.66
C TYR A 598 -3.03 -17.97 6.38
N ALA A 599 -4.30 -18.39 6.24
CA ALA A 599 -4.80 -19.57 6.96
C ALA A 599 -4.37 -20.88 6.30
N ASN A 600 -4.05 -21.87 7.14
CA ASN A 600 -3.71 -23.22 6.67
C ASN A 600 -4.97 -24.10 6.45
N ASN A 601 -5.99 -23.92 7.29
CA ASN A 601 -7.24 -24.68 7.22
C ASN A 601 -8.41 -23.76 6.91
N VAL A 602 -8.69 -23.57 5.62
CA VAL A 602 -9.85 -22.79 5.17
C VAL A 602 -11.06 -23.71 5.08
N SER A 603 -12.16 -23.35 5.74
CA SER A 603 -13.40 -24.12 5.71
C SER A 603 -14.11 -24.02 4.35
N GLN A 604 -14.91 -25.04 4.03
CA GLN A 604 -15.73 -25.02 2.82
C GLN A 604 -16.70 -23.83 2.81
N SER A 605 -17.23 -23.42 3.95
CA SER A 605 -18.13 -22.26 4.07
C SER A 605 -17.42 -20.94 3.71
N ILE A 606 -16.15 -20.79 4.08
CA ILE A 606 -15.37 -19.61 3.66
C ILE A 606 -15.10 -19.65 2.15
N MET A 607 -14.75 -20.83 1.59
CA MET A 607 -14.56 -20.97 0.15
C MET A 607 -15.84 -20.64 -0.64
N GLN A 608 -17.01 -21.02 -0.12
CA GLN A 608 -18.30 -20.62 -0.68
C GLN A 608 -18.50 -19.10 -0.58
N ALA A 609 -18.20 -18.49 0.55
CA ALA A 609 -18.30 -17.02 0.71
C ALA A 609 -17.36 -16.26 -0.22
N VAL A 610 -16.17 -16.80 -0.53
CA VAL A 610 -15.26 -16.22 -1.53
C VAL A 610 -15.87 -16.24 -2.93
N ILE A 611 -16.54 -17.33 -3.34
CA ILE A 611 -17.24 -17.40 -4.64
C ILE A 611 -18.29 -16.31 -4.74
N GLU A 612 -19.07 -16.10 -3.67
CA GLU A 612 -20.10 -15.09 -3.60
C GLU A 612 -19.51 -13.66 -3.57
N ALA A 613 -18.45 -13.44 -2.80
CA ALA A 613 -17.76 -12.15 -2.76
C ALA A 613 -17.17 -11.78 -4.14
N LEU A 614 -16.70 -12.75 -4.91
CA LEU A 614 -16.15 -12.55 -6.25
C LEU A 614 -17.20 -12.58 -7.37
N GLN A 615 -18.45 -12.23 -7.05
CA GLN A 615 -19.48 -11.92 -8.05
C GLN A 615 -19.36 -10.46 -8.53
N PRO A 616 -19.95 -10.11 -9.68
CA PRO A 616 -20.02 -8.72 -10.13
C PRO A 616 -20.76 -7.81 -9.13
N TYR A 617 -20.21 -6.61 -8.93
CA TYR A 617 -20.85 -5.57 -8.13
C TYR A 617 -22.17 -5.09 -8.81
N PRO A 618 -23.26 -4.84 -8.07
CA PRO A 618 -23.34 -4.70 -6.60
C PRO A 618 -23.61 -6.00 -5.82
N ARG A 619 -23.72 -7.15 -6.48
CA ARG A 619 -23.93 -8.42 -5.77
C ARG A 619 -22.69 -8.91 -5.06
N GLY A 620 -21.52 -8.75 -5.64
CA GLY A 620 -20.22 -9.05 -5.06
C GLY A 620 -19.33 -7.83 -5.04
N LEU A 621 -18.03 -8.05 -5.19
CA LEU A 621 -17.01 -7.02 -5.09
C LEU A 621 -16.37 -6.62 -6.43
N LEU A 622 -16.69 -7.32 -7.55
CA LEU A 622 -15.98 -7.13 -8.80
C LEU A 622 -16.62 -6.07 -9.68
N THR A 623 -15.88 -5.01 -9.98
CA THR A 623 -16.19 -4.09 -11.08
C THR A 623 -15.35 -4.43 -12.32
N ASN A 624 -15.62 -3.82 -13.46
CA ASN A 624 -14.77 -3.96 -14.64
C ASN A 624 -13.42 -3.21 -14.52
N VAL A 625 -13.17 -2.49 -13.42
CA VAL A 625 -11.95 -1.71 -13.18
C VAL A 625 -11.32 -2.01 -11.83
N GLY A 626 -11.59 -3.17 -11.26
CA GLY A 626 -10.97 -3.63 -10.02
C GLY A 626 -11.97 -4.17 -9.00
N MET A 627 -11.46 -4.94 -8.05
CA MET A 627 -12.20 -5.46 -6.91
C MET A 627 -12.31 -4.38 -5.83
N ILE A 628 -13.53 -4.01 -5.46
CA ILE A 628 -13.78 -3.08 -4.34
C ILE A 628 -13.58 -3.77 -3.00
N VAL A 629 -13.21 -2.98 -1.99
CA VAL A 629 -12.87 -3.51 -0.65
C VAL A 629 -14.04 -3.57 0.31
N ALA A 630 -15.12 -2.83 0.06
CA ALA A 630 -16.34 -2.83 0.86
C ALA A 630 -17.58 -2.63 0.02
N ASN A 631 -18.63 -3.40 0.31
CA ASN A 631 -19.93 -3.34 -0.34
C ASN A 631 -21.05 -3.45 0.70
N ALA A 632 -21.74 -2.36 0.94
CA ALA A 632 -22.85 -2.27 1.91
C ALA A 632 -24.21 -2.68 1.35
N ALA A 633 -24.26 -3.33 0.18
CA ALA A 633 -25.52 -3.64 -0.51
C ALA A 633 -26.46 -4.58 0.27
N TYR A 634 -25.91 -5.33 1.23
CA TYR A 634 -26.68 -6.26 2.06
C TYR A 634 -26.88 -5.78 3.50
N ASP A 635 -26.33 -4.62 3.85
CA ASP A 635 -26.43 -4.07 5.19
C ASP A 635 -27.86 -3.59 5.49
N THR A 636 -28.36 -3.98 6.64
CA THR A 636 -29.67 -3.52 7.13
C THR A 636 -29.60 -2.10 7.71
N ASN A 637 -28.39 -1.61 7.99
CA ASN A 637 -28.14 -0.25 8.47
C ASN A 637 -27.84 0.70 7.30
N THR A 638 -28.81 1.51 6.92
CA THR A 638 -28.67 2.46 5.80
C THR A 638 -27.54 3.47 5.99
N THR A 639 -27.10 3.75 7.23
CA THR A 639 -25.95 4.61 7.50
C THR A 639 -24.67 4.05 6.89
N ASN A 640 -24.51 2.72 6.81
CA ASN A 640 -23.32 2.12 6.22
C ASN A 640 -23.26 2.29 4.70
N ILE A 641 -24.39 2.51 4.02
CA ILE A 641 -24.39 2.86 2.58
C ILE A 641 -23.67 4.20 2.35
N GLU A 642 -23.89 5.18 3.22
CA GLU A 642 -23.20 6.47 3.17
C GLU A 642 -21.74 6.36 3.63
N THR A 643 -21.49 5.55 4.65
CA THR A 643 -20.17 5.32 5.25
C THR A 643 -19.21 4.63 4.27
N PHE A 644 -19.70 3.70 3.46
CA PHE A 644 -18.89 2.88 2.55
C PHE A 644 -19.15 3.20 1.06
N ASN A 645 -19.37 4.45 0.71
CA ASN A 645 -19.52 4.85 -0.70
C ASN A 645 -18.16 4.97 -1.42
N ASN A 646 -18.17 5.25 -2.72
CA ASN A 646 -16.98 5.34 -3.55
C ASN A 646 -16.17 6.63 -3.39
N LEU A 647 -16.55 7.51 -2.47
CA LEU A 647 -15.81 8.71 -2.10
C LEU A 647 -15.03 8.54 -0.78
N GLN A 648 -15.16 7.40 -0.13
CA GLN A 648 -14.52 7.10 1.16
C GLN A 648 -13.31 6.21 0.96
N TYR A 649 -12.22 6.50 1.68
CA TYR A 649 -10.92 5.86 1.54
C TYR A 649 -10.95 4.33 1.74
N HIS A 650 -11.80 3.81 2.64
CA HIS A 650 -12.04 2.38 2.86
C HIS A 650 -13.47 1.95 2.47
N GLY A 651 -14.11 2.70 1.59
CA GLY A 651 -15.47 2.43 1.11
C GLY A 651 -15.53 1.53 -0.12
N THR A 652 -16.44 1.86 -1.05
CA THR A 652 -16.60 1.18 -2.34
C THR A 652 -15.50 1.64 -3.31
N VAL A 653 -14.24 1.40 -2.93
CA VAL A 653 -13.02 1.73 -3.67
C VAL A 653 -12.18 0.47 -3.86
N SER A 654 -11.28 0.48 -4.82
CA SER A 654 -10.37 -0.63 -5.11
C SER A 654 -8.97 -0.31 -4.58
N TRP A 655 -8.46 -1.19 -3.72
CA TRP A 655 -7.08 -1.16 -3.25
C TRP A 655 -6.27 -2.21 -3.99
N SER A 656 -5.23 -1.79 -4.69
CA SER A 656 -4.48 -2.68 -5.58
C SER A 656 -3.88 -3.87 -4.84
N TRP A 657 -3.28 -3.67 -3.66
CA TRP A 657 -2.72 -4.76 -2.87
C TRP A 657 -3.76 -5.79 -2.41
N GLN A 658 -5.00 -5.37 -2.13
CA GLN A 658 -6.08 -6.29 -1.75
C GLN A 658 -6.46 -7.23 -2.90
N GLN A 659 -6.44 -6.73 -4.14
CA GLN A 659 -6.60 -7.58 -5.32
C GLN A 659 -5.46 -8.60 -5.42
N GLY A 660 -4.21 -8.15 -5.20
CA GLY A 660 -3.03 -9.02 -5.20
C GLY A 660 -3.08 -10.08 -4.10
N LEU A 661 -3.52 -9.69 -2.89
CA LEU A 661 -3.73 -10.60 -1.76
C LEU A 661 -4.77 -11.69 -2.08
N MET A 662 -5.92 -11.29 -2.61
CA MET A 662 -7.00 -12.21 -3.00
C MET A 662 -6.54 -13.17 -4.10
N ALA A 663 -5.84 -12.67 -5.12
CA ALA A 663 -5.34 -13.47 -6.23
C ALA A 663 -4.28 -14.49 -5.78
N ALA A 664 -3.30 -14.07 -4.97
CA ALA A 664 -2.29 -14.94 -4.39
C ALA A 664 -2.92 -16.00 -3.48
N GLY A 665 -3.87 -15.59 -2.62
CA GLY A 665 -4.58 -16.48 -1.73
C GLY A 665 -5.37 -17.56 -2.47
N LEU A 666 -6.12 -17.20 -3.51
CA LEU A 666 -6.83 -18.18 -4.36
C LEU A 666 -5.87 -19.15 -5.05
N SER A 667 -4.78 -18.64 -5.61
CA SER A 667 -3.76 -19.49 -6.24
C SER A 667 -3.18 -20.48 -5.25
N ARG A 668 -2.89 -20.05 -4.00
CA ARG A 668 -2.41 -20.90 -2.91
C ARG A 668 -3.43 -22.01 -2.58
N GLN A 669 -4.68 -21.67 -2.37
CA GLN A 669 -5.72 -22.64 -1.98
C GLN A 669 -6.02 -23.65 -3.08
N LEU A 670 -6.11 -23.22 -4.34
CA LEU A 670 -6.29 -24.11 -5.49
C LEU A 670 -5.07 -25.03 -5.69
N GLY A 671 -3.87 -24.54 -5.39
CA GLY A 671 -2.64 -25.32 -5.39
C GLY A 671 -2.65 -26.47 -4.39
N LEU A 672 -3.23 -26.27 -3.17
CA LEU A 672 -3.43 -27.36 -2.19
C LEU A 672 -4.30 -28.50 -2.74
N CYS A 673 -5.21 -28.18 -3.67
CA CYS A 673 -6.03 -29.18 -4.35
C CYS A 673 -5.34 -29.90 -5.51
N GLY A 674 -4.09 -29.54 -5.82
CA GLY A 674 -3.35 -30.06 -6.98
C GLY A 674 -3.81 -29.48 -8.31
N LEU A 675 -4.61 -28.41 -8.29
CA LEU A 675 -4.94 -27.62 -9.45
C LEU A 675 -3.80 -26.61 -9.69
N SER A 676 -2.60 -27.12 -9.99
CA SER A 676 -1.47 -26.29 -10.35
C SER A 676 -1.69 -25.75 -11.76
N ASN A 677 -2.33 -24.60 -11.87
CA ASN A 677 -1.98 -23.72 -12.95
C ASN A 677 -0.48 -23.37 -12.79
N THR A 678 0.23 -23.22 -13.89
CA THR A 678 1.62 -22.76 -13.96
C THR A 678 1.86 -21.40 -13.23
N ALA A 679 0.82 -20.86 -12.63
CA ALA A 679 0.70 -19.59 -11.96
C ALA A 679 1.13 -19.57 -10.49
N GLN A 680 1.32 -20.74 -9.86
CA GLN A 680 1.64 -20.75 -8.43
C GLN A 680 3.15 -20.68 -8.22
N LEU A 681 3.62 -19.55 -7.71
CA LEU A 681 5.00 -19.36 -7.28
C LEU A 681 5.20 -19.67 -5.79
N GLU A 682 4.12 -19.70 -5.02
CA GLU A 682 4.21 -20.00 -3.61
C GLU A 682 4.59 -21.47 -3.37
N THR A 683 5.52 -21.68 -2.48
CA THR A 683 5.77 -23.01 -1.92
C THR A 683 4.58 -23.39 -1.06
N VAL A 684 3.79 -24.33 -1.53
CA VAL A 684 2.76 -24.94 -0.69
C VAL A 684 3.49 -25.79 0.34
N VAL A 685 3.44 -25.37 1.60
CA VAL A 685 3.89 -26.25 2.69
C VAL A 685 3.06 -27.52 2.59
N PRO A 686 3.68 -28.71 2.49
CA PRO A 686 2.94 -29.96 2.43
C PRO A 686 2.06 -30.07 3.68
N GLY A 687 0.78 -29.89 3.49
CA GLY A 687 -0.27 -30.13 4.49
C GLY A 687 -1.25 -31.15 3.95
N ASP A 688 -2.12 -31.66 4.80
CA ASP A 688 -3.20 -32.52 4.36
C ASP A 688 -4.10 -31.75 3.39
N LYS A 689 -4.37 -32.37 2.25
CA LYS A 689 -5.28 -31.81 1.24
C LYS A 689 -6.63 -31.52 1.90
N PRO A 690 -7.13 -30.27 1.86
CA PRO A 690 -8.42 -29.93 2.45
C PRO A 690 -9.54 -30.82 1.91
N ALA A 691 -10.50 -31.21 2.77
CA ALA A 691 -11.57 -32.12 2.40
C ALA A 691 -12.44 -31.57 1.25
N TRP A 692 -12.63 -30.26 1.18
CA TRP A 692 -13.39 -29.58 0.13
C TRP A 692 -12.73 -29.69 -1.26
N CYS A 693 -11.46 -30.03 -1.37
CA CYS A 693 -10.80 -30.32 -2.63
C CYS A 693 -11.40 -31.52 -3.38
N ASN A 694 -12.22 -32.33 -2.72
CA ASN A 694 -12.94 -33.43 -3.36
C ASN A 694 -14.30 -33.02 -3.95
N ASP A 695 -14.76 -31.81 -3.68
CA ASP A 695 -15.99 -31.24 -4.25
C ASP A 695 -15.67 -30.58 -5.60
N THR A 696 -15.93 -31.30 -6.68
CA THR A 696 -15.65 -30.84 -8.06
C THR A 696 -16.48 -29.62 -8.45
N THR A 697 -17.69 -29.48 -7.89
CA THR A 697 -18.57 -28.33 -8.17
C THR A 697 -17.98 -27.07 -7.53
N LEU A 698 -17.56 -27.16 -6.27
CA LEU A 698 -16.90 -26.07 -5.56
C LEU A 698 -15.61 -25.66 -6.26
N LEU A 699 -14.76 -26.63 -6.66
CA LEU A 699 -13.52 -26.35 -7.38
C LEU A 699 -13.76 -25.63 -8.71
N THR A 700 -14.77 -26.05 -9.47
CA THR A 700 -15.17 -25.40 -10.72
C THR A 700 -15.59 -23.97 -10.47
N SER A 701 -16.44 -23.75 -9.48
CA SER A 701 -16.92 -22.39 -9.10
C SER A 701 -15.77 -21.47 -8.60
N LEU A 702 -14.82 -22.01 -7.83
CA LEU A 702 -13.63 -21.27 -7.38
C LEU A 702 -12.73 -20.89 -8.57
N THR A 703 -12.52 -21.79 -9.51
CA THR A 703 -11.75 -21.51 -10.73
C THR A 703 -12.40 -20.40 -11.56
N GLN A 704 -13.72 -20.43 -11.71
CA GLN A 704 -14.47 -19.37 -12.37
C GLN A 704 -14.39 -18.04 -11.62
N ALA A 705 -14.46 -18.07 -10.30
CA ALA A 705 -14.28 -16.87 -9.46
C ALA A 705 -12.87 -16.28 -9.62
N GLN A 706 -11.84 -17.13 -9.70
CA GLN A 706 -10.47 -16.69 -9.98
C GLN A 706 -10.38 -16.00 -11.35
N ILE A 707 -10.98 -16.55 -12.39
CA ILE A 707 -10.99 -15.94 -13.72
C ILE A 707 -11.68 -14.57 -13.69
N ARG A 708 -12.86 -14.45 -13.06
CA ARG A 708 -13.56 -13.17 -12.91
C ARG A 708 -12.71 -12.12 -12.15
N LEU A 709 -12.03 -12.54 -11.08
CA LEU A 709 -11.11 -11.67 -10.35
C LEU A 709 -10.01 -11.14 -11.28
N TRP A 710 -9.38 -12.01 -12.06
CA TRP A 710 -8.31 -11.60 -12.96
C TRP A 710 -8.81 -10.76 -14.16
N ASP A 711 -10.04 -10.92 -14.60
CA ASP A 711 -10.66 -10.00 -15.57
C ASP A 711 -10.82 -8.59 -14.97
N SER A 712 -11.24 -8.51 -13.71
CA SER A 712 -11.36 -7.26 -12.96
C SER A 712 -9.98 -6.60 -12.72
N ILE A 713 -8.96 -7.38 -12.33
CA ILE A 713 -7.57 -6.92 -12.16
C ILE A 713 -7.02 -6.36 -13.47
N ALA A 714 -7.23 -7.04 -14.60
CA ALA A 714 -6.79 -6.55 -15.91
C ALA A 714 -7.44 -5.21 -16.28
N GLY A 715 -8.70 -5.02 -15.90
CA GLY A 715 -9.39 -3.74 -16.07
C GLY A 715 -8.81 -2.60 -15.23
N SER A 716 -8.13 -2.91 -14.12
CA SER A 716 -7.42 -1.93 -13.28
C SER A 716 -5.95 -1.75 -13.67
N ALA A 717 -5.45 -2.41 -14.71
CA ALA A 717 -4.03 -2.44 -15.09
C ALA A 717 -3.34 -1.06 -15.13
N PRO A 718 -3.97 0.03 -15.62
CA PRO A 718 -3.34 1.35 -15.60
C PRO A 718 -3.01 1.90 -14.20
N ALA A 719 -3.69 1.39 -13.16
CA ALA A 719 -3.55 1.83 -11.78
C ALA A 719 -3.08 0.69 -10.85
N LEU A 720 -2.54 -0.41 -11.40
CA LEU A 720 -2.27 -1.64 -10.64
C LEU A 720 -1.23 -1.47 -9.54
N TYR A 721 -0.29 -0.55 -9.69
CA TYR A 721 0.80 -0.32 -8.73
C TYR A 721 0.58 0.90 -7.86
N THR A 722 -0.59 1.52 -7.99
CA THR A 722 -1.02 2.64 -7.15
C THR A 722 -1.61 2.12 -5.83
N GLU A 723 -1.94 3.02 -4.94
CA GLU A 723 -2.57 2.72 -3.65
C GLU A 723 -4.04 2.35 -3.81
N VAL A 724 -4.87 3.33 -4.16
CA VAL A 724 -6.32 3.24 -4.18
C VAL A 724 -6.90 3.94 -5.41
N LEU A 725 -7.93 3.36 -5.98
CA LEU A 725 -8.74 3.97 -7.05
C LEU A 725 -10.22 3.85 -6.73
N SER A 726 -11.01 4.79 -7.24
CA SER A 726 -12.47 4.76 -7.12
C SER A 726 -13.11 4.31 -8.43
N PRO A 727 -13.94 3.26 -8.44
CA PRO A 727 -14.79 2.95 -9.58
C PRO A 727 -15.91 3.99 -9.73
N VAL A 728 -15.92 4.71 -10.84
CA VAL A 728 -16.92 5.72 -11.17
C VAL A 728 -17.89 5.16 -12.21
N PHE A 729 -19.15 5.01 -11.83
CA PHE A 729 -20.18 4.46 -12.73
C PHE A 729 -20.63 5.50 -13.76
N SER A 730 -20.69 5.08 -15.03
CA SER A 730 -21.28 5.86 -16.12
C SER A 730 -22.63 5.29 -16.52
N THR A 731 -23.71 6.02 -16.26
CA THR A 731 -25.07 5.64 -16.70
C THR A 731 -25.21 5.60 -18.22
N ALA A 732 -24.40 6.39 -18.95
CA ALA A 732 -24.41 6.41 -20.40
C ALA A 732 -23.80 5.14 -21.00
N ASN A 733 -22.78 4.58 -20.38
CA ASN A 733 -22.05 3.41 -20.89
C ASN A 733 -22.42 2.12 -20.16
N GLY A 734 -23.06 2.20 -18.99
CA GLY A 734 -23.37 1.05 -18.13
C GLY A 734 -22.14 0.36 -17.53
N THR A 735 -21.00 1.04 -17.46
CA THR A 735 -19.72 0.50 -16.98
C THR A 735 -19.05 1.45 -15.99
N PHE A 736 -18.06 0.93 -15.26
CA PHE A 736 -17.21 1.73 -14.38
C PHE A 736 -15.94 2.18 -15.13
N SER A 737 -15.46 3.37 -14.77
CA SER A 737 -14.15 3.89 -15.16
C SER A 737 -13.29 4.12 -13.92
N ILE A 738 -11.97 4.14 -14.10
CA ILE A 738 -11.03 4.46 -13.03
C ILE A 738 -11.15 5.95 -12.69
N GLY A 739 -11.40 6.25 -11.42
CA GLY A 739 -11.38 7.60 -10.85
C GLY A 739 -10.29 7.75 -9.79
N ASP A 740 -9.69 8.92 -9.74
CA ASP A 740 -8.81 9.32 -8.64
C ASP A 740 -9.66 9.79 -7.46
N LEU A 741 -9.49 9.13 -6.31
CA LEU A 741 -10.26 9.44 -5.11
C LEU A 741 -10.07 10.90 -4.68
N GLY A 742 -8.84 11.40 -4.71
CA GLY A 742 -8.53 12.78 -4.36
C GLY A 742 -9.15 13.82 -5.31
N ALA A 743 -9.37 13.46 -6.58
CA ALA A 743 -9.95 14.34 -7.58
C ALA A 743 -11.49 14.36 -7.59
N ILE A 744 -12.14 13.30 -7.10
CA ILE A 744 -13.62 13.18 -7.13
C ILE A 744 -14.29 13.44 -5.79
N SER A 745 -13.56 13.38 -4.67
CA SER A 745 -14.09 13.60 -3.33
C SER A 745 -13.54 14.87 -2.70
N PRO A 746 -14.39 15.77 -2.18
CA PRO A 746 -13.94 16.97 -1.48
C PRO A 746 -13.23 16.67 -0.15
N THR A 747 -13.42 15.48 0.40
CA THR A 747 -12.81 15.00 1.65
C THR A 747 -11.97 13.74 1.41
N GLY A 748 -11.87 13.32 0.15
CA GLY A 748 -11.12 12.13 -0.23
C GLY A 748 -9.63 12.35 -0.12
N THR A 749 -8.96 11.31 0.31
CA THR A 749 -7.52 11.27 0.37
C THR A 749 -6.97 10.96 -1.02
N GLU A 750 -5.96 11.69 -1.45
CA GLU A 750 -5.26 11.40 -2.70
C GLU A 750 -4.60 10.02 -2.65
N GLY A 751 -4.78 9.20 -3.69
CA GLY A 751 -4.07 7.93 -3.81
C GLY A 751 -2.60 8.12 -4.15
N ASP A 752 -1.71 7.28 -3.61
CA ASP A 752 -0.30 7.29 -3.99
C ASP A 752 -0.08 6.51 -5.29
N ALA A 753 0.69 7.09 -6.21
CA ALA A 753 1.00 6.47 -7.50
C ALA A 753 2.01 5.33 -7.38
N ILE A 754 2.80 5.30 -6.30
CA ILE A 754 3.88 4.34 -6.04
C ILE A 754 3.67 3.77 -4.65
N GLN A 755 3.11 2.54 -4.56
CA GLN A 755 2.75 1.95 -3.27
C GLN A 755 3.38 0.56 -3.10
N LEU A 756 4.16 0.37 -2.03
CA LEU A 756 4.99 -0.81 -1.81
C LEU A 756 4.22 -2.13 -1.90
N TRP A 757 3.13 -2.27 -1.17
CA TRP A 757 2.37 -3.51 -1.11
C TRP A 757 1.68 -3.87 -2.42
N SER A 758 1.44 -2.89 -3.32
CA SER A 758 0.88 -3.13 -4.65
C SER A 758 1.88 -3.81 -5.60
N TYR A 759 3.18 -3.71 -5.33
CA TYR A 759 4.22 -4.42 -6.08
C TYR A 759 4.25 -5.93 -5.83
N GLY A 760 3.45 -6.45 -4.91
CA GLY A 760 3.22 -7.89 -4.75
C GLY A 760 2.76 -8.60 -6.03
N PHE A 761 2.21 -7.87 -6.99
CA PHE A 761 1.90 -8.40 -8.33
C PHE A 761 3.13 -8.82 -9.14
N LEU A 762 4.33 -8.33 -8.83
CA LEU A 762 5.57 -8.77 -9.48
C LEU A 762 5.82 -10.27 -9.32
N ALA A 763 5.35 -10.86 -8.23
CA ALA A 763 5.46 -12.29 -7.96
C ALA A 763 4.22 -13.10 -8.41
N GLN A 764 3.40 -12.58 -9.31
CA GLN A 764 2.18 -13.26 -9.73
C GLN A 764 2.15 -13.56 -11.22
N VAL A 765 1.41 -14.60 -11.55
CA VAL A 765 1.16 -15.04 -12.92
C VAL A 765 -0.35 -15.02 -13.16
N ASP A 766 -0.76 -14.44 -14.25
CA ASP A 766 -2.16 -14.43 -14.67
C ASP A 766 -2.59 -15.86 -15.09
N PRO A 767 -3.50 -16.51 -14.35
CA PRO A 767 -3.90 -17.89 -14.62
C PRO A 767 -4.67 -18.06 -15.95
N ARG A 768 -5.21 -16.97 -16.51
CA ARG A 768 -5.92 -17.00 -17.80
C ARG A 768 -4.96 -17.19 -18.97
N THR A 769 -3.74 -16.64 -18.84
CA THR A 769 -2.73 -16.60 -19.91
C THR A 769 -1.46 -17.39 -19.61
N GLY A 770 -1.19 -17.69 -18.35
CA GLY A 770 0.07 -18.26 -17.88
C GLY A 770 1.25 -17.29 -17.93
N LYS A 771 1.01 -15.98 -18.11
CA LYS A 771 2.06 -14.97 -18.23
C LYS A 771 2.32 -14.25 -16.90
N PRO A 772 3.59 -13.93 -16.58
CA PRO A 772 3.93 -13.07 -15.46
C PRO A 772 3.29 -11.68 -15.57
N VAL A 773 2.72 -11.18 -14.48
CA VAL A 773 2.14 -9.82 -14.41
C VAL A 773 3.22 -8.76 -14.65
N ALA A 774 4.46 -9.04 -14.25
CA ALA A 774 5.62 -8.17 -14.50
C ALA A 774 5.87 -7.87 -16.01
N GLN A 775 5.29 -8.65 -16.93
CA GLN A 775 5.33 -8.36 -18.38
C GLN A 775 4.24 -7.38 -18.84
N GLY A 776 3.34 -6.97 -17.94
CA GLY A 776 2.13 -6.23 -18.26
C GLY A 776 0.98 -7.14 -18.72
N PHE A 777 -0.23 -6.59 -18.69
CA PHE A 777 -1.42 -7.26 -19.25
C PHE A 777 -1.44 -7.11 -20.78
N PRO A 778 -1.94 -8.11 -21.50
CA PRO A 778 -2.02 -8.07 -22.95
C PRO A 778 -3.02 -7.02 -23.47
#